data_a43050baf20551e9bc41d38b1244ad0d
#
_entry.id   a43050baf20551e9bc41d38b1244ad0d
#
_cell.length_a   1.000
_cell.length_b   1.000
_cell.length_c   1.000
_cell.angle_alpha   90.00
_cell.angle_beta   90.00
_cell.angle_gamma   90.00
#
_symmetry.space_group_name_H-M   'P 1'
#
loop_
_entity.id
_entity.type
_entity.pdbx_description
1 polymer ?
#
loop_
_entity_poly.entity_id
_entity_poly.type
_entity_poly.pdbx_seq_one_letter_code
_entity_poly.pdbx_strand_id
1 'polypeptide(L)'
;MPVVALAGAPNVGKSTVFNALTGLRQHTGNWPGKTVVRAEGIVGRGSREYLLVDTPGTYSLLACSSDEEAARDFICFGDADAVIVVCSATNLERDLNLALQVMETTGNVVVCVNLMDEARRKGIRIDCPLLEKRLGVPVIPASAAKGEGLKVLAETVQQMAWSGERRPSRRLSYGEELEPWLDRLEAAVSGHSLHRLEPRWTAVKLMEGDEGTLGLLTEYTGGDLRREKEVENILREASTADASSGESFGDRVAAAFVEQAERLCEGVVALPDGGGLGRDRRIDKVLMGRWTAYPLMFVLLVLIFWITIVGANYPSQWLADLLGRGQEALTALFRLAHAPEWLHGVLVLGVYRVVAWVVSVMLPPMAIFFPLFTLLEDSGYLPRVAFNMDKVFQKCCGCGKQALTMCMGFGCNAAGITGCRIIDSPRERLVAILTNNFVPCNGRFPTLIALMTMFFAGSVASGLQPLASVAGLVLLIGLGVGMTFAVTALLSHTILKGTPSSFTLELPPYRKPQIGKVIVRSFMDRTLAVLWRAVMVAAPAGIVIWMMANIRIGDASLLVHGTQWLDPAGRLMGLDGVILMAFILGIPANEIVFPLIIMGYLASDNMMDMDDMNQLKSLLTENGWTWVTALCTMLFSLMHWPCSTAVLTVRKETGKWKWAILAFAIPTVCGVVMCILVAGAARLMGFA
;
A
#
# COMPACT_ATOMS: atom_id res chain seq x y z
N MET A 1 -19.54 31.57 -22.68
CA MET A 1 -19.33 30.20 -23.23
C MET A 1 -19.70 29.24 -22.13
N PRO A 2 -20.64 28.31 -22.37
CA PRO A 2 -21.03 27.35 -21.35
C PRO A 2 -19.88 26.47 -20.87
N VAL A 3 -19.93 26.06 -19.61
CA VAL A 3 -18.91 25.19 -18.99
C VAL A 3 -19.51 23.80 -18.77
N VAL A 4 -18.80 22.78 -19.22
CA VAL A 4 -19.22 21.38 -19.10
C VAL A 4 -18.18 20.62 -18.30
N ALA A 5 -18.61 19.95 -17.23
CA ALA A 5 -17.76 19.06 -16.44
C ALA A 5 -17.71 17.65 -17.06
N LEU A 6 -16.54 17.05 -17.11
CA LEU A 6 -16.36 15.64 -17.49
C LEU A 6 -15.98 14.83 -16.24
N ALA A 7 -16.92 14.06 -15.72
CA ALA A 7 -16.79 13.22 -14.54
C ALA A 7 -16.72 11.74 -14.91
N GLY A 8 -16.18 10.92 -14.03
CA GLY A 8 -16.16 9.46 -14.20
C GLY A 8 -15.10 8.79 -13.32
N ALA A 9 -15.30 7.50 -13.07
CA ALA A 9 -14.38 6.70 -12.30
C ALA A 9 -12.99 6.58 -12.98
N PRO A 10 -11.93 6.28 -12.26
CA PRO A 10 -10.65 5.92 -12.86
C PRO A 10 -10.80 4.75 -13.85
N ASN A 11 -10.04 4.78 -14.95
CA ASN A 11 -10.00 3.73 -15.98
C ASN A 11 -11.27 3.52 -16.84
N VAL A 12 -12.30 4.33 -16.72
CA VAL A 12 -13.48 4.29 -17.63
C VAL A 12 -13.20 4.86 -19.03
N GLY A 13 -11.98 5.35 -19.25
CA GLY A 13 -11.58 5.99 -20.52
C GLY A 13 -11.91 7.48 -20.60
N LYS A 14 -12.10 8.16 -19.47
CA LYS A 14 -12.43 9.59 -19.35
C LYS A 14 -11.47 10.47 -20.17
N SER A 15 -10.15 10.34 -19.97
CA SER A 15 -9.14 11.10 -20.71
C SER A 15 -9.13 10.79 -22.21
N THR A 16 -9.54 9.57 -22.62
CA THR A 16 -9.72 9.23 -24.04
C THR A 16 -10.90 9.97 -24.64
N VAL A 17 -12.03 10.04 -23.90
CA VAL A 17 -13.21 10.82 -24.30
C VAL A 17 -12.84 12.30 -24.39
N PHE A 18 -12.16 12.86 -23.39
CA PHE A 18 -11.72 14.24 -23.37
C PHE A 18 -10.85 14.59 -24.59
N ASN A 19 -9.79 13.81 -24.83
CA ASN A 19 -8.86 14.04 -25.94
C ASN A 19 -9.54 13.92 -27.31
N ALA A 20 -10.49 12.98 -27.44
CA ALA A 20 -11.21 12.78 -28.68
C ALA A 20 -12.22 13.89 -28.96
N LEU A 21 -12.86 14.47 -27.94
CA LEU A 21 -13.80 15.59 -28.08
C LEU A 21 -13.07 16.93 -28.34
N THR A 22 -11.95 17.17 -27.65
CA THR A 22 -11.18 18.42 -27.75
C THR A 22 -10.20 18.45 -28.92
N GLY A 23 -9.93 17.31 -29.57
CA GLY A 23 -8.94 17.18 -30.64
C GLY A 23 -7.53 17.53 -30.22
N LEU A 24 -7.16 17.21 -28.96
CA LEU A 24 -5.87 17.52 -28.30
C LEU A 24 -5.60 19.04 -28.12
N ARG A 25 -6.61 19.89 -28.30
CA ARG A 25 -6.56 21.32 -27.97
C ARG A 25 -6.88 21.51 -26.50
N GLN A 26 -5.89 21.28 -25.65
CA GLN A 26 -6.06 21.35 -24.20
C GLN A 26 -5.09 22.34 -23.58
N HIS A 27 -5.55 23.04 -22.55
CA HIS A 27 -4.73 23.78 -21.63
C HIS A 27 -4.65 23.01 -20.31
N THR A 28 -3.47 22.91 -19.75
CA THR A 28 -3.25 22.25 -18.47
C THR A 28 -2.84 23.27 -17.43
N GLY A 29 -3.43 23.23 -16.25
CA GLY A 29 -3.11 24.05 -15.08
C GLY A 29 -3.28 23.20 -13.82
N ASN A 30 -3.18 23.82 -12.65
CA ASN A 30 -3.51 23.17 -11.39
C ASN A 30 -4.86 23.68 -10.87
N TRP A 31 -5.58 22.81 -10.15
CA TRP A 31 -6.78 23.23 -9.43
C TRP A 31 -6.41 24.27 -8.37
N PRO A 32 -7.22 25.34 -8.18
CA PRO A 32 -6.95 26.38 -7.18
C PRO A 32 -6.72 25.77 -5.79
N GLY A 33 -5.56 26.12 -5.19
CA GLY A 33 -5.20 25.63 -3.84
C GLY A 33 -4.82 24.14 -3.73
N LYS A 34 -4.80 23.38 -4.84
CA LYS A 34 -4.48 21.95 -4.86
C LYS A 34 -3.36 21.64 -5.85
N THR A 35 -2.58 20.60 -5.59
CA THR A 35 -1.49 20.14 -6.48
C THR A 35 -1.98 19.21 -7.62
N VAL A 36 -3.28 19.23 -7.89
CA VAL A 36 -3.98 18.37 -8.87
C VAL A 36 -4.01 19.08 -10.22
N VAL A 37 -3.71 18.35 -11.29
CA VAL A 37 -3.72 18.88 -12.66
C VAL A 37 -5.15 19.05 -13.15
N ARG A 38 -5.47 20.23 -13.67
CA ARG A 38 -6.72 20.58 -14.35
C ARG A 38 -6.46 20.62 -15.85
N ALA A 39 -7.25 19.88 -16.64
CA ALA A 39 -7.21 19.95 -18.08
C ALA A 39 -8.51 20.54 -18.62
N GLU A 40 -8.38 21.51 -19.53
CA GLU A 40 -9.50 22.21 -20.17
C GLU A 40 -9.34 22.18 -21.68
N GLY A 41 -10.47 22.10 -22.39
CA GLY A 41 -10.44 22.14 -23.85
C GLY A 41 -11.75 22.67 -24.42
N ILE A 42 -11.67 23.33 -25.57
CA ILE A 42 -12.83 23.87 -26.27
C ILE A 42 -13.36 22.80 -27.23
N VAL A 43 -14.66 22.53 -27.16
CA VAL A 43 -15.38 21.59 -28.01
C VAL A 43 -16.43 22.33 -28.85
N GLY A 44 -16.50 22.02 -30.15
CA GLY A 44 -17.38 22.67 -31.08
C GLY A 44 -16.67 23.48 -32.17
N ARG A 45 -17.44 24.13 -33.05
CA ARG A 45 -16.94 25.05 -34.07
C ARG A 45 -17.91 26.22 -34.26
N GLY A 46 -17.37 27.41 -34.32
CA GLY A 46 -18.14 28.63 -34.61
C GLY A 46 -18.93 29.16 -33.41
N SER A 47 -20.21 29.49 -33.58
CA SER A 47 -21.01 30.23 -32.57
C SER A 47 -21.53 29.38 -31.41
N ARG A 48 -21.33 28.07 -31.38
CA ARG A 48 -21.81 27.16 -30.34
C ARG A 48 -20.69 26.30 -29.81
N GLU A 49 -19.69 26.96 -29.17
CA GLU A 49 -18.58 26.29 -28.48
C GLU A 49 -18.88 26.21 -26.99
N TYR A 50 -18.36 25.16 -26.33
CA TYR A 50 -18.38 25.04 -24.85
C TYR A 50 -17.01 24.66 -24.33
N LEU A 51 -16.72 25.05 -23.11
CA LEU A 51 -15.50 24.69 -22.39
C LEU A 51 -15.72 23.34 -21.69
N LEU A 52 -14.96 22.32 -22.07
CA LEU A 52 -14.95 21.03 -21.42
C LEU A 52 -13.82 21.00 -20.39
N VAL A 53 -14.17 20.72 -19.12
CA VAL A 53 -13.23 20.62 -17.99
C VAL A 53 -13.13 19.18 -17.54
N ASP A 54 -11.93 18.59 -17.63
CA ASP A 54 -11.66 17.24 -17.14
C ASP A 54 -11.48 17.27 -15.62
N THR A 55 -12.39 16.61 -14.87
CA THR A 55 -12.23 16.49 -13.41
C THR A 55 -11.36 15.26 -13.09
N PRO A 56 -10.67 15.24 -11.94
CA PRO A 56 -10.01 14.03 -11.47
C PRO A 56 -10.96 12.83 -11.43
N GLY A 57 -10.43 11.62 -11.61
CA GLY A 57 -11.26 10.41 -11.54
C GLY A 57 -11.79 10.19 -10.11
N THR A 58 -13.09 10.01 -9.98
CA THR A 58 -13.74 9.71 -8.70
C THR A 58 -14.80 8.62 -8.87
N TYR A 59 -14.98 7.78 -7.84
CA TYR A 59 -16.04 6.77 -7.79
C TYR A 59 -17.31 7.29 -7.13
N SER A 60 -17.18 8.36 -6.35
CA SER A 60 -18.26 8.92 -5.55
C SER A 60 -17.97 10.40 -5.28
N LEU A 61 -19.01 11.19 -5.02
CA LEU A 61 -18.87 12.54 -4.50
C LEU A 61 -18.61 12.58 -2.98
N LEU A 62 -18.53 11.41 -2.32
CA LEU A 62 -18.03 11.24 -0.95
C LEU A 62 -16.51 11.21 -1.01
N ALA A 63 -15.87 12.38 -0.99
CA ALA A 63 -14.45 12.52 -1.24
C ALA A 63 -13.59 12.07 -0.06
N CYS A 64 -12.65 11.16 -0.33
CA CYS A 64 -11.66 10.67 0.63
C CYS A 64 -10.20 11.06 0.26
N SER A 65 -10.00 11.68 -0.91
CA SER A 65 -8.70 12.12 -1.38
C SER A 65 -8.76 13.55 -1.94
N SER A 66 -7.61 14.24 -2.02
CA SER A 66 -7.52 15.60 -2.58
C SER A 66 -8.01 15.68 -4.03
N ASP A 67 -7.86 14.59 -4.78
CA ASP A 67 -8.29 14.50 -6.17
C ASP A 67 -9.82 14.39 -6.24
N GLU A 68 -10.42 13.53 -5.41
CA GLU A 68 -11.87 13.39 -5.32
C GLU A 68 -12.53 14.65 -4.77
N GLU A 69 -11.90 15.33 -3.79
CA GLU A 69 -12.35 16.64 -3.33
C GLU A 69 -12.38 17.68 -4.46
N ALA A 70 -11.35 17.71 -5.33
CA ALA A 70 -11.33 18.64 -6.44
C ALA A 70 -12.45 18.36 -7.47
N ALA A 71 -12.75 17.07 -7.72
CA ALA A 71 -13.85 16.66 -8.58
C ALA A 71 -15.21 17.03 -7.99
N ARG A 72 -15.45 16.70 -6.72
CA ARG A 72 -16.67 17.05 -5.98
C ARG A 72 -16.89 18.57 -5.96
N ASP A 73 -15.87 19.32 -5.57
CA ASP A 73 -15.95 20.77 -5.41
C ASP A 73 -16.34 21.45 -6.73
N PHE A 74 -15.77 20.96 -7.85
CA PHE A 74 -16.13 21.51 -9.17
C PHE A 74 -17.52 21.09 -9.65
N ILE A 75 -17.92 19.84 -9.43
CA ILE A 75 -19.23 19.34 -9.85
C ILE A 75 -20.36 20.00 -9.04
N CYS A 76 -20.16 20.18 -7.73
CA CYS A 76 -21.19 20.71 -6.83
C CYS A 76 -21.22 22.25 -6.79
N PHE A 77 -20.04 22.90 -6.81
CA PHE A 77 -19.93 24.35 -6.58
C PHE A 77 -19.28 25.14 -7.74
N GLY A 78 -18.80 24.44 -8.78
CA GLY A 78 -18.07 25.06 -9.91
C GLY A 78 -18.95 25.62 -11.02
N ASP A 79 -20.26 25.77 -10.80
CA ASP A 79 -21.22 26.35 -11.72
C ASP A 79 -21.22 25.77 -13.16
N ALA A 80 -20.98 24.46 -13.29
CA ALA A 80 -21.06 23.78 -14.58
C ALA A 80 -22.52 23.82 -15.13
N ASP A 81 -22.67 24.15 -16.42
CA ASP A 81 -23.97 24.24 -17.09
C ASP A 81 -24.50 22.84 -17.48
N ALA A 82 -23.59 21.86 -17.68
CA ALA A 82 -23.90 20.46 -17.86
C ALA A 82 -22.77 19.56 -17.37
N VAL A 83 -23.07 18.31 -17.05
CA VAL A 83 -22.10 17.32 -16.63
C VAL A 83 -22.17 16.08 -17.54
N ILE A 84 -21.05 15.66 -18.07
CA ILE A 84 -20.90 14.37 -18.75
C ILE A 84 -20.37 13.37 -17.71
N VAL A 85 -21.11 12.31 -17.43
CA VAL A 85 -20.63 11.22 -16.58
C VAL A 85 -20.25 10.03 -17.45
N VAL A 86 -18.96 9.69 -17.47
CA VAL A 86 -18.43 8.56 -18.23
C VAL A 86 -18.49 7.31 -17.38
N CYS A 87 -19.28 6.33 -17.84
CA CYS A 87 -19.44 5.02 -17.22
C CYS A 87 -18.82 3.94 -18.13
N SER A 88 -18.21 2.91 -17.54
CA SER A 88 -17.70 1.77 -18.31
C SER A 88 -18.81 0.77 -18.60
N ALA A 89 -18.94 0.39 -19.86
CA ALA A 89 -19.86 -0.68 -20.28
C ALA A 89 -19.58 -2.03 -19.61
N THR A 90 -18.37 -2.26 -19.09
CA THR A 90 -18.01 -3.51 -18.42
C THR A 90 -18.30 -3.52 -16.93
N ASN A 91 -18.50 -2.33 -16.32
CA ASN A 91 -18.75 -2.16 -14.88
C ASN A 91 -19.85 -1.11 -14.65
N LEU A 92 -20.92 -1.16 -15.46
CA LEU A 92 -21.94 -0.13 -15.53
C LEU A 92 -22.63 0.11 -14.18
N GLU A 93 -23.02 -0.94 -13.50
CA GLU A 93 -23.68 -0.91 -12.19
C GLU A 93 -22.93 -0.08 -11.15
N ARG A 94 -21.62 -0.30 -11.06
CA ARG A 94 -20.79 0.48 -10.13
C ARG A 94 -20.64 1.95 -10.54
N ASP A 95 -20.41 2.19 -11.84
CA ASP A 95 -20.14 3.54 -12.34
C ASP A 95 -21.42 4.42 -12.35
N LEU A 96 -22.61 3.80 -12.38
CA LEU A 96 -23.88 4.47 -12.20
C LEU A 96 -24.05 5.07 -10.81
N ASN A 97 -23.36 4.58 -9.79
CA ASN A 97 -23.35 5.18 -8.46
C ASN A 97 -22.92 6.65 -8.53
N LEU A 98 -21.82 6.97 -9.21
CA LEU A 98 -21.41 8.36 -9.42
C LEU A 98 -22.43 9.14 -10.25
N ALA A 99 -22.98 8.52 -11.29
CA ALA A 99 -23.98 9.18 -12.14
C ALA A 99 -25.23 9.60 -11.33
N LEU A 100 -25.71 8.72 -10.45
CA LEU A 100 -26.84 9.02 -9.56
C LEU A 100 -26.55 10.16 -8.60
N GLN A 101 -25.35 10.17 -8.00
CA GLN A 101 -24.93 11.26 -7.10
C GLN A 101 -24.84 12.60 -7.83
N VAL A 102 -24.31 12.61 -9.06
CA VAL A 102 -24.27 13.83 -9.90
C VAL A 102 -25.69 14.27 -10.28
N MET A 103 -26.58 13.32 -10.58
CA MET A 103 -28.00 13.63 -10.93
C MET A 103 -28.79 14.20 -9.77
N GLU A 104 -28.36 14.03 -8.53
CA GLU A 104 -28.95 14.75 -7.38
C GLU A 104 -28.48 16.20 -7.29
N THR A 105 -27.28 16.52 -7.80
CA THR A 105 -26.80 17.92 -7.78
C THR A 105 -27.35 18.74 -8.94
N THR A 106 -27.61 18.10 -10.08
CA THR A 106 -28.13 18.76 -11.29
C THR A 106 -28.87 17.81 -12.19
N GLY A 107 -29.94 18.27 -12.86
CA GLY A 107 -30.65 17.52 -13.90
C GLY A 107 -29.99 17.62 -15.29
N ASN A 108 -28.99 18.49 -15.46
CA ASN A 108 -28.31 18.67 -16.75
C ASN A 108 -27.13 17.67 -16.90
N VAL A 109 -27.46 16.38 -16.95
CA VAL A 109 -26.48 15.28 -17.00
C VAL A 109 -26.64 14.49 -18.31
N VAL A 110 -25.51 14.12 -18.90
CA VAL A 110 -25.43 13.16 -20.01
C VAL A 110 -24.57 11.98 -19.60
N VAL A 111 -25.11 10.78 -19.64
CA VAL A 111 -24.36 9.56 -19.32
C VAL A 111 -23.71 9.02 -20.59
N CYS A 112 -22.39 8.93 -20.60
CA CYS A 112 -21.60 8.34 -21.68
C CYS A 112 -21.20 6.92 -21.29
N VAL A 113 -21.82 5.90 -21.89
CA VAL A 113 -21.45 4.49 -21.67
C VAL A 113 -20.32 4.14 -22.62
N ASN A 114 -19.08 4.28 -22.13
CA ASN A 114 -17.87 4.05 -22.92
C ASN A 114 -17.39 2.59 -22.83
N LEU A 115 -16.39 2.22 -23.64
CA LEU A 115 -15.83 0.86 -23.76
C LEU A 115 -16.84 -0.18 -24.29
N MET A 116 -17.79 0.25 -25.13
CA MET A 116 -18.78 -0.65 -25.77
C MET A 116 -18.14 -1.73 -26.64
N ASP A 117 -16.97 -1.46 -27.21
CA ASP A 117 -16.20 -2.45 -27.98
C ASP A 117 -15.60 -3.54 -27.06
N GLU A 118 -15.23 -3.21 -25.85
CA GLU A 118 -14.78 -4.18 -24.84
C GLU A 118 -15.95 -5.02 -24.31
N ALA A 119 -17.08 -4.40 -24.05
CA ALA A 119 -18.32 -5.10 -23.66
C ALA A 119 -18.76 -6.11 -24.72
N ARG A 120 -18.77 -5.71 -26.01
CA ARG A 120 -19.07 -6.60 -27.12
C ARG A 120 -18.10 -7.78 -27.22
N ARG A 121 -16.78 -7.55 -27.02
CA ARG A 121 -15.78 -8.62 -26.98
C ARG A 121 -15.99 -9.60 -25.81
N LYS A 122 -16.49 -9.10 -24.68
CA LYS A 122 -16.83 -9.90 -23.49
C LYS A 122 -18.23 -10.54 -23.58
N GLY A 123 -18.98 -10.30 -24.64
CA GLY A 123 -20.34 -10.80 -24.83
C GLY A 123 -21.39 -10.10 -23.96
N ILE A 124 -21.06 -8.98 -23.33
CA ILE A 124 -21.96 -8.18 -22.52
C ILE A 124 -22.84 -7.35 -23.49
N ARG A 125 -24.16 -7.42 -23.31
CA ARG A 125 -25.13 -6.61 -24.05
C ARG A 125 -25.75 -5.59 -23.10
N ILE A 126 -25.82 -4.33 -23.53
CA ILE A 126 -26.40 -3.23 -22.75
C ILE A 126 -27.52 -2.61 -23.59
N ASP A 127 -28.70 -2.52 -23.01
CA ASP A 127 -29.85 -1.81 -23.55
C ASP A 127 -29.80 -0.35 -23.12
N CYS A 128 -29.06 0.48 -23.90
CA CYS A 128 -28.93 1.90 -23.60
C CYS A 128 -30.28 2.66 -23.69
N PRO A 129 -31.19 2.39 -24.64
CA PRO A 129 -32.54 2.99 -24.68
C PRO A 129 -33.35 2.70 -23.41
N LEU A 130 -33.31 1.48 -22.89
CA LEU A 130 -33.98 1.13 -21.64
C LEU A 130 -33.34 1.85 -20.43
N LEU A 131 -32.02 1.96 -20.41
CA LEU A 131 -31.29 2.70 -19.38
C LEU A 131 -31.65 4.19 -19.41
N GLU A 132 -31.69 4.80 -20.59
CA GLU A 132 -32.09 6.20 -20.78
C GLU A 132 -33.52 6.45 -20.25
N LYS A 133 -34.46 5.57 -20.60
CA LYS A 133 -35.84 5.66 -20.07
C LYS A 133 -35.91 5.56 -18.56
N ARG A 134 -35.07 4.70 -17.93
CA ARG A 134 -35.04 4.51 -16.49
C ARG A 134 -34.33 5.65 -15.77
N LEU A 135 -33.25 6.17 -16.34
CA LEU A 135 -32.53 7.31 -15.77
C LEU A 135 -33.24 8.64 -15.95
N GLY A 136 -33.95 8.82 -17.08
CA GLY A 136 -34.59 10.08 -17.44
C GLY A 136 -33.62 11.13 -18.00
N VAL A 137 -32.37 10.76 -18.29
CA VAL A 137 -31.33 11.61 -18.89
C VAL A 137 -30.72 10.90 -20.12
N PRO A 138 -30.17 11.64 -21.10
CA PRO A 138 -29.59 11.04 -22.29
C PRO A 138 -28.47 10.04 -21.97
N VAL A 139 -28.52 8.87 -22.60
CA VAL A 139 -27.52 7.81 -22.46
C VAL A 139 -26.90 7.50 -23.82
N ILE A 140 -25.63 7.86 -23.99
CA ILE A 140 -24.92 7.74 -25.26
C ILE A 140 -23.91 6.59 -25.22
N PRO A 141 -24.12 5.50 -25.99
CA PRO A 141 -23.13 4.45 -26.12
C PRO A 141 -21.92 4.96 -26.94
N ALA A 142 -20.72 4.74 -26.41
CA ALA A 142 -19.49 5.22 -27.00
C ALA A 142 -18.36 4.17 -26.99
N SER A 143 -17.45 4.32 -27.95
CA SER A 143 -16.17 3.64 -28.01
C SER A 143 -15.11 4.68 -28.35
N ALA A 144 -14.67 5.43 -27.34
CA ALA A 144 -13.85 6.63 -27.52
C ALA A 144 -12.55 6.35 -28.31
N ALA A 145 -11.91 5.20 -28.08
CA ALA A 145 -10.71 4.79 -28.82
C ALA A 145 -10.95 4.58 -30.33
N LYS A 146 -12.20 4.31 -30.74
CA LYS A 146 -12.59 4.14 -32.13
C LYS A 146 -13.32 5.35 -32.71
N GLY A 147 -13.62 6.36 -31.92
CA GLY A 147 -14.40 7.52 -32.30
C GLY A 147 -15.90 7.28 -32.41
N GLU A 148 -16.41 6.08 -32.04
CA GLU A 148 -17.84 5.74 -32.14
C GLU A 148 -18.62 6.47 -31.03
N GLY A 149 -19.79 7.07 -31.36
CA GLY A 149 -20.70 7.74 -30.44
C GLY A 149 -20.31 9.17 -30.02
N LEU A 150 -19.08 9.60 -30.27
CA LEU A 150 -18.56 10.89 -29.77
C LEU A 150 -19.25 12.11 -30.45
N LYS A 151 -19.64 12.01 -31.72
CA LYS A 151 -20.34 13.10 -32.40
C LYS A 151 -21.71 13.33 -31.76
N VAL A 152 -22.47 12.26 -31.53
CA VAL A 152 -23.77 12.32 -30.86
C VAL A 152 -23.65 12.86 -29.45
N LEU A 153 -22.62 12.43 -28.71
CA LEU A 153 -22.32 12.94 -27.38
C LEU A 153 -22.07 14.46 -27.40
N ALA A 154 -21.21 14.93 -28.31
CA ALA A 154 -20.89 16.37 -28.42
C ALA A 154 -22.13 17.21 -28.79
N GLU A 155 -22.96 16.73 -29.72
CA GLU A 155 -24.20 17.41 -30.13
C GLU A 155 -25.23 17.46 -29.00
N THR A 156 -25.43 16.35 -28.28
CA THR A 156 -26.36 16.28 -27.15
C THR A 156 -25.95 17.21 -25.99
N VAL A 157 -24.67 17.21 -25.66
CA VAL A 157 -24.11 18.08 -24.61
C VAL A 157 -24.21 19.55 -25.02
N GLN A 158 -23.90 19.87 -26.28
CA GLN A 158 -24.00 21.22 -26.81
C GLN A 158 -25.44 21.75 -26.73
N GLN A 159 -26.42 20.95 -27.11
CA GLN A 159 -27.83 21.33 -26.98
C GLN A 159 -28.23 21.59 -25.55
N MET A 160 -27.80 20.71 -24.61
CA MET A 160 -28.09 20.85 -23.19
C MET A 160 -27.45 22.11 -22.58
N ALA A 161 -26.18 22.33 -22.84
CA ALA A 161 -25.41 23.45 -22.26
C ALA A 161 -25.86 24.83 -22.80
N TRP A 162 -26.36 24.86 -24.05
CA TRP A 162 -26.84 26.12 -24.68
C TRP A 162 -28.35 26.36 -24.52
N SER A 163 -29.13 25.39 -24.03
CA SER A 163 -30.58 25.60 -23.82
C SER A 163 -30.88 26.61 -22.71
N GLY A 164 -29.98 26.75 -21.76
CA GLY A 164 -30.19 27.59 -20.58
C GLY A 164 -31.28 27.07 -19.64
N GLU A 165 -31.94 25.98 -20.02
CA GLU A 165 -32.99 25.34 -19.21
C GLU A 165 -32.34 24.46 -18.12
N ARG A 166 -32.77 24.66 -16.89
CA ARG A 166 -32.43 23.75 -15.79
C ARG A 166 -33.46 22.63 -15.75
N ARG A 167 -32.99 21.42 -15.97
CA ARG A 167 -33.80 20.24 -15.73
C ARG A 167 -33.83 19.95 -14.22
N PRO A 168 -34.97 19.50 -13.68
CA PRO A 168 -35.03 19.14 -12.27
C PRO A 168 -34.06 17.99 -11.98
N SER A 169 -33.41 18.07 -10.82
CA SER A 169 -32.56 17.00 -10.31
C SER A 169 -33.39 15.73 -10.07
N ARG A 170 -32.71 14.59 -10.05
CA ARG A 170 -33.38 13.31 -9.75
C ARG A 170 -33.55 13.18 -8.24
N ARG A 171 -34.80 12.99 -7.78
CA ARG A 171 -35.09 12.65 -6.40
C ARG A 171 -34.84 11.15 -6.17
N LEU A 172 -33.87 10.82 -5.33
CA LEU A 172 -33.61 9.45 -4.88
C LEU A 172 -34.32 9.20 -3.55
N SER A 173 -34.74 7.96 -3.32
CA SER A 173 -35.32 7.54 -2.04
C SER A 173 -34.24 6.86 -1.19
N TYR A 174 -34.09 7.30 0.04
CA TYR A 174 -33.15 6.80 1.04
C TYR A 174 -33.80 5.86 2.07
N GLY A 175 -35.01 5.39 1.78
CA GLY A 175 -35.78 4.50 2.66
C GLY A 175 -36.73 5.23 3.59
N GLU A 176 -37.75 4.49 4.08
CA GLU A 176 -38.85 5.03 4.87
C GLU A 176 -38.40 5.70 6.18
N GLU A 177 -37.28 5.31 6.72
CA GLU A 177 -36.74 5.86 7.99
C GLU A 177 -36.10 7.24 7.82
N LEU A 178 -35.46 7.51 6.68
CA LEU A 178 -34.68 8.73 6.44
C LEU A 178 -35.50 9.80 5.70
N GLU A 179 -36.47 9.41 4.88
CA GLU A 179 -37.29 10.32 4.09
C GLU A 179 -37.98 11.42 4.94
N PRO A 180 -38.62 11.11 6.10
CA PRO A 180 -39.30 12.14 6.88
C PRO A 180 -38.37 13.25 7.39
N TRP A 181 -37.11 12.89 7.71
CA TRP A 181 -36.10 13.85 8.17
C TRP A 181 -35.60 14.71 7.02
N LEU A 182 -35.37 14.08 5.86
CA LEU A 182 -34.91 14.78 4.66
C LEU A 182 -35.96 15.73 4.13
N ASP A 183 -37.25 15.34 4.16
CA ASP A 183 -38.34 16.23 3.74
C ASP A 183 -38.46 17.46 4.63
N ARG A 184 -38.31 17.30 5.96
CA ARG A 184 -38.30 18.41 6.91
C ARG A 184 -37.11 19.35 6.69
N LEU A 185 -35.92 18.80 6.48
CA LEU A 185 -34.70 19.57 6.19
C LEU A 185 -34.80 20.28 4.84
N GLU A 186 -35.28 19.60 3.79
CA GLU A 186 -35.52 20.18 2.47
C GLU A 186 -36.45 21.40 2.57
N ALA A 187 -37.53 21.29 3.33
CA ALA A 187 -38.46 22.41 3.57
C ALA A 187 -37.76 23.57 4.30
N ALA A 188 -36.98 23.27 5.35
CA ALA A 188 -36.27 24.28 6.14
C ALA A 188 -35.22 25.04 5.31
N VAL A 189 -34.47 24.36 4.47
CA VAL A 189 -33.42 25.00 3.65
C VAL A 189 -33.94 25.66 2.38
N SER A 190 -35.14 25.30 1.89
CA SER A 190 -35.73 25.87 0.67
C SER A 190 -36.03 27.38 0.78
N GLY A 191 -36.12 27.92 1.98
CA GLY A 191 -36.30 29.36 2.25
C GLY A 191 -35.00 30.18 2.10
N HIS A 192 -33.84 29.55 1.94
CA HIS A 192 -32.54 30.20 1.90
C HIS A 192 -32.01 30.34 0.46
N SER A 193 -31.08 31.29 0.28
CA SER A 193 -30.44 31.48 -1.02
C SER A 193 -29.40 30.36 -1.28
N LEU A 194 -29.85 29.29 -1.90
CA LEU A 194 -28.98 28.15 -2.26
C LEU A 194 -28.28 28.33 -3.60
N HIS A 195 -28.47 29.48 -4.27
CA HIS A 195 -27.97 29.76 -5.62
C HIS A 195 -28.33 28.66 -6.62
N ARG A 196 -27.35 27.81 -6.99
CA ARG A 196 -27.53 26.72 -7.95
C ARG A 196 -27.72 25.34 -7.27
N LEU A 197 -27.61 25.26 -5.94
CA LEU A 197 -27.74 23.99 -5.23
C LEU A 197 -29.20 23.56 -5.06
N GLU A 198 -29.44 22.27 -5.17
CA GLU A 198 -30.75 21.68 -4.94
C GLU A 198 -31.03 21.56 -3.44
N PRO A 199 -32.22 21.96 -2.96
CA PRO A 199 -32.57 21.88 -1.54
C PRO A 199 -32.43 20.46 -0.98
N ARG A 200 -32.85 19.47 -1.75
CA ARG A 200 -32.77 18.05 -1.37
C ARG A 200 -31.34 17.60 -1.16
N TRP A 201 -30.45 17.89 -2.10
CA TRP A 201 -29.03 17.57 -1.99
C TRP A 201 -28.40 18.27 -0.77
N THR A 202 -28.75 19.53 -0.53
CA THR A 202 -28.30 20.31 0.63
C THR A 202 -28.73 19.64 1.94
N ALA A 203 -29.99 19.19 2.03
CA ALA A 203 -30.51 18.47 3.19
C ALA A 203 -29.73 17.16 3.46
N VAL A 204 -29.43 16.37 2.42
CA VAL A 204 -28.62 15.16 2.54
C VAL A 204 -27.24 15.49 3.08
N LYS A 205 -26.56 16.55 2.57
CA LYS A 205 -25.22 16.94 3.01
C LYS A 205 -25.20 17.47 4.44
N LEU A 206 -26.23 18.17 4.88
CA LEU A 206 -26.38 18.59 6.28
C LEU A 206 -26.51 17.40 7.23
N MET A 207 -27.22 16.35 6.83
CA MET A 207 -27.34 15.13 7.63
C MET A 207 -26.07 14.26 7.61
N GLU A 208 -25.35 14.20 6.49
CA GLU A 208 -24.07 13.47 6.40
C GLU A 208 -23.01 14.06 7.34
N GLY A 209 -23.01 15.36 7.56
CA GLY A 209 -22.14 16.03 8.51
C GLY A 209 -20.66 16.10 8.07
N ASP A 210 -20.35 15.93 6.77
CA ASP A 210 -18.97 16.05 6.26
C ASP A 210 -18.49 17.51 6.36
N GLU A 211 -17.57 17.77 7.28
CA GLU A 211 -17.03 19.11 7.56
C GLU A 211 -16.40 19.78 6.32
N GLY A 212 -15.81 19.01 5.42
CA GLY A 212 -15.22 19.52 4.18
C GLY A 212 -16.29 20.10 3.26
N THR A 213 -17.36 19.34 3.01
CA THR A 213 -18.50 19.78 2.18
C THR A 213 -19.28 20.91 2.85
N LEU A 214 -19.47 20.83 4.16
CA LEU A 214 -20.22 21.86 4.92
C LEU A 214 -19.48 23.19 4.99
N GLY A 215 -18.14 23.17 5.03
CA GLY A 215 -17.32 24.39 4.93
C GLY A 215 -17.51 25.10 3.58
N LEU A 216 -17.47 24.35 2.48
CA LEU A 216 -17.72 24.90 1.13
C LEU A 216 -19.17 25.36 0.95
N LEU A 217 -20.12 24.61 1.50
CA LEU A 217 -21.52 24.99 1.50
C LEU A 217 -21.74 26.33 2.20
N THR A 218 -21.09 26.54 3.36
CA THR A 218 -21.12 27.80 4.12
C THR A 218 -20.52 28.96 3.32
N GLU A 219 -19.41 28.74 2.63
CA GLU A 219 -18.79 29.75 1.76
C GLU A 219 -19.70 30.09 0.57
N TYR A 220 -20.27 29.06 -0.07
CA TYR A 220 -21.12 29.23 -1.25
C TYR A 220 -22.45 29.90 -0.95
N THR A 221 -23.09 29.60 0.16
CA THR A 221 -24.38 30.19 0.57
C THR A 221 -24.23 31.50 1.35
N GLY A 222 -23.01 31.85 1.79
CA GLY A 222 -22.73 33.05 2.59
C GLY A 222 -23.13 32.94 4.06
N GLY A 223 -23.53 31.75 4.56
CA GLY A 223 -23.91 31.52 5.94
C GLY A 223 -23.95 30.05 6.33
N ASP A 224 -23.68 29.75 7.61
CA ASP A 224 -23.73 28.37 8.13
C ASP A 224 -25.17 27.95 8.40
N LEU A 225 -25.79 27.21 7.48
CA LEU A 225 -27.19 26.73 7.58
C LEU A 225 -27.42 25.88 8.83
N ARG A 226 -26.41 25.26 9.42
CA ARG A 226 -26.53 24.46 10.66
C ARG A 226 -26.89 25.30 11.87
N ARG A 227 -26.62 26.62 11.86
CA ARG A 227 -26.93 27.55 12.95
C ARG A 227 -28.35 28.08 12.92
N GLU A 228 -29.07 27.79 11.86
CA GLU A 228 -30.52 28.06 11.81
C GLU A 228 -31.26 27.20 12.81
N LYS A 229 -32.06 27.82 13.68
CA LYS A 229 -32.73 27.14 14.78
C LYS A 229 -33.57 25.93 14.34
N GLU A 230 -34.23 26.05 13.20
CA GLU A 230 -35.06 24.98 12.65
C GLU A 230 -34.23 23.83 12.17
N VAL A 231 -33.14 24.08 11.40
CA VAL A 231 -32.21 23.08 10.92
C VAL A 231 -31.47 22.40 12.07
N GLU A 232 -30.99 23.18 13.06
CA GLU A 232 -30.29 22.64 14.25
C GLU A 232 -31.20 21.68 15.03
N ASN A 233 -32.46 22.03 15.23
CA ASN A 233 -33.41 21.17 15.94
C ASN A 233 -33.66 19.86 15.20
N ILE A 234 -33.87 19.91 13.87
CA ILE A 234 -34.11 18.72 13.07
C ILE A 234 -32.88 17.81 13.10
N LEU A 235 -31.67 18.37 12.92
CA LEU A 235 -30.40 17.58 12.96
C LEU A 235 -30.20 16.93 14.33
N ARG A 236 -30.52 17.60 15.42
CA ARG A 236 -30.43 17.06 16.78
C ARG A 236 -31.43 15.93 17.03
N GLU A 237 -32.68 16.11 16.60
CA GLU A 237 -33.69 15.06 16.67
C GLU A 237 -33.31 13.84 15.83
N ALA A 238 -32.85 14.05 14.60
CA ALA A 238 -32.37 12.98 13.72
C ALA A 238 -31.16 12.22 14.30
N SER A 239 -30.21 12.92 14.90
CA SER A 239 -29.01 12.28 15.52
C SER A 239 -29.37 11.43 16.74
N THR A 240 -30.39 11.83 17.51
CA THR A 240 -30.87 11.03 18.65
C THR A 240 -31.65 9.80 18.21
N ALA A 241 -32.38 9.86 17.10
CA ALA A 241 -33.05 8.72 16.51
C ALA A 241 -32.05 7.73 15.86
N ASP A 242 -31.01 8.26 15.26
CA ASP A 242 -29.96 7.47 14.58
C ASP A 242 -29.06 6.67 15.55
N ALA A 243 -28.85 7.17 16.76
CA ALA A 243 -28.05 6.52 17.79
C ALA A 243 -28.51 5.08 18.15
N SER A 244 -29.73 4.73 17.77
CA SER A 244 -30.33 3.40 18.01
C SER A 244 -30.09 2.39 16.88
N SER A 245 -29.68 2.82 15.68
CA SER A 245 -29.57 1.97 14.47
C SER A 245 -28.21 1.26 14.29
N GLY A 246 -27.15 1.76 14.91
CA GLY A 246 -25.79 1.15 14.84
C GLY A 246 -25.05 1.35 13.53
N GLU A 247 -25.66 1.93 12.49
CA GLU A 247 -25.05 2.28 11.20
C GLU A 247 -25.06 3.81 11.03
N SER A 248 -24.01 4.37 10.45
CA SER A 248 -23.94 5.81 10.21
C SER A 248 -24.91 6.24 9.09
N PHE A 249 -25.41 7.48 9.16
CA PHE A 249 -26.25 8.04 8.09
C PHE A 249 -25.55 7.97 6.71
N GLY A 250 -24.27 8.28 6.66
CA GLY A 250 -23.49 8.21 5.43
C GLY A 250 -23.43 6.81 4.82
N ASP A 251 -23.34 5.76 5.66
CA ASP A 251 -23.34 4.37 5.18
C ASP A 251 -24.69 3.98 4.57
N ARG A 252 -25.79 4.43 5.16
CA ARG A 252 -27.14 4.21 4.63
C ARG A 252 -27.40 4.95 3.32
N VAL A 253 -26.91 6.18 3.21
CA VAL A 253 -26.96 6.96 1.95
C VAL A 253 -26.15 6.25 0.86
N ALA A 254 -24.94 5.80 1.19
CA ALA A 254 -24.11 5.05 0.24
C ALA A 254 -24.77 3.72 -0.20
N ALA A 255 -25.38 2.99 0.72
CA ALA A 255 -26.12 1.77 0.42
C ALA A 255 -27.31 2.00 -0.51
N ALA A 256 -28.06 3.09 -0.31
CA ALA A 256 -29.20 3.46 -1.15
C ALA A 256 -28.78 3.74 -2.60
N PHE A 257 -27.63 4.39 -2.83
CA PHE A 257 -27.10 4.60 -4.18
C PHE A 257 -26.73 3.27 -4.87
N VAL A 258 -26.11 2.34 -4.14
CA VAL A 258 -25.75 1.03 -4.66
C VAL A 258 -27.01 0.24 -5.04
N GLU A 259 -27.98 0.15 -4.14
CA GLU A 259 -29.24 -0.56 -4.37
C GLU A 259 -30.01 0.02 -5.58
N GLN A 260 -30.02 1.35 -5.71
CA GLN A 260 -30.65 2.01 -6.85
C GLN A 260 -29.93 1.72 -8.15
N ALA A 261 -28.60 1.71 -8.16
CA ALA A 261 -27.79 1.37 -9.33
C ALA A 261 -28.03 -0.09 -9.77
N GLU A 262 -28.10 -1.03 -8.81
CA GLU A 262 -28.45 -2.44 -9.09
C GLU A 262 -29.82 -2.55 -9.74
N ARG A 263 -30.87 -1.93 -9.16
CA ARG A 263 -32.24 -1.93 -9.73
C ARG A 263 -32.29 -1.33 -11.12
N LEU A 264 -31.52 -0.29 -11.41
CA LEU A 264 -31.46 0.31 -12.75
C LEU A 264 -30.81 -0.61 -13.78
N CYS A 265 -29.83 -1.40 -13.36
CA CYS A 265 -29.14 -2.37 -14.23
C CYS A 265 -29.90 -3.66 -14.46
N GLU A 266 -30.91 -4.00 -13.64
CA GLU A 266 -31.73 -5.20 -13.83
C GLU A 266 -32.39 -5.21 -15.21
N GLY A 267 -32.08 -6.24 -16.03
CA GLY A 267 -32.59 -6.37 -17.41
C GLY A 267 -32.01 -5.38 -18.42
N VAL A 268 -31.22 -4.37 -18.01
CA VAL A 268 -30.43 -3.50 -18.91
C VAL A 268 -29.14 -4.18 -19.32
N VAL A 269 -28.49 -4.86 -18.39
CA VAL A 269 -27.22 -5.55 -18.64
C VAL A 269 -27.47 -7.05 -18.75
N ALA A 270 -27.31 -7.58 -19.97
CA ALA A 270 -27.37 -9.02 -20.21
C ALA A 270 -25.94 -9.59 -20.26
N LEU A 271 -25.63 -10.45 -19.29
CA LEU A 271 -24.36 -11.16 -19.23
C LEU A 271 -24.44 -12.46 -20.05
N PRO A 272 -23.37 -12.87 -20.73
CA PRO A 272 -23.37 -14.12 -21.50
C PRO A 272 -23.47 -15.32 -20.58
N ASP A 273 -24.39 -16.23 -20.87
CA ASP A 273 -24.48 -17.53 -20.23
C ASP A 273 -23.26 -18.39 -20.61
N GLY A 274 -22.37 -18.68 -19.63
CA GLY A 274 -21.28 -19.66 -19.79
C GLY A 274 -19.93 -19.14 -20.28
N GLY A 275 -19.69 -17.83 -20.36
CA GLY A 275 -18.40 -17.24 -20.75
C GLY A 275 -17.38 -17.15 -19.61
N GLY A 276 -16.20 -16.55 -19.89
CA GLY A 276 -15.07 -16.40 -18.94
C GLY A 276 -15.41 -15.83 -17.56
N LEU A 277 -16.47 -15.02 -17.44
CA LEU A 277 -17.03 -14.53 -16.17
C LEU A 277 -17.46 -15.65 -15.22
N GLY A 278 -18.00 -16.78 -15.73
CA GLY A 278 -18.35 -17.94 -14.91
C GLY A 278 -17.13 -18.64 -14.31
N ARG A 279 -16.00 -18.64 -15.04
CA ARG A 279 -14.74 -19.19 -14.55
C ARG A 279 -14.11 -18.26 -13.49
N ASP A 280 -14.09 -16.95 -13.75
CA ASP A 280 -13.54 -15.97 -12.82
C ASP A 280 -14.33 -15.97 -11.50
N ARG A 281 -15.67 -16.03 -11.55
CA ARG A 281 -16.52 -16.18 -10.34
C ARG A 281 -16.26 -17.47 -9.58
N ARG A 282 -15.99 -18.61 -10.25
CA ARG A 282 -15.63 -19.86 -9.56
C ARG A 282 -14.27 -19.75 -8.88
N ILE A 283 -13.30 -19.14 -9.54
CA ILE A 283 -11.98 -18.89 -8.97
C ILE A 283 -12.11 -17.93 -7.78
N ASP A 284 -12.86 -16.84 -7.91
CA ASP A 284 -13.09 -15.88 -6.82
C ASP A 284 -13.81 -16.52 -5.63
N LYS A 285 -14.78 -17.44 -5.86
CA LYS A 285 -15.44 -18.19 -4.78
C LYS A 285 -14.44 -19.00 -3.93
N VAL A 286 -13.37 -19.51 -4.53
CA VAL A 286 -12.31 -20.22 -3.81
C VAL A 286 -11.32 -19.24 -3.17
N LEU A 287 -10.86 -18.23 -3.93
CA LEU A 287 -9.84 -17.27 -3.48
C LEU A 287 -10.35 -16.28 -2.43
N MET A 288 -11.65 -16.02 -2.39
CA MET A 288 -12.28 -15.06 -1.47
C MET A 288 -13.23 -15.75 -0.47
N GLY A 289 -13.34 -17.08 -0.52
CA GLY A 289 -14.17 -17.85 0.40
C GLY A 289 -13.67 -17.75 1.85
N ARG A 290 -14.59 -17.55 2.81
CA ARG A 290 -14.26 -17.33 4.24
C ARG A 290 -13.32 -18.40 4.83
N TRP A 291 -13.45 -19.67 4.42
CA TRP A 291 -12.67 -20.80 4.93
C TRP A 291 -11.52 -21.22 4.02
N THR A 292 -11.55 -20.85 2.74
CA THR A 292 -10.55 -21.27 1.74
C THR A 292 -9.49 -20.21 1.49
N ALA A 293 -9.83 -18.91 1.62
CA ALA A 293 -8.94 -17.81 1.32
C ALA A 293 -7.68 -17.80 2.19
N TYR A 294 -7.83 -17.84 3.52
CA TYR A 294 -6.68 -17.73 4.44
C TYR A 294 -5.71 -18.92 4.35
N PRO A 295 -6.16 -20.19 4.36
CA PRO A 295 -5.26 -21.32 4.15
C PRO A 295 -4.53 -21.27 2.80
N LEU A 296 -5.23 -20.89 1.74
CA LEU A 296 -4.63 -20.79 0.41
C LEU A 296 -3.58 -19.65 0.33
N MET A 297 -3.88 -18.49 0.94
CA MET A 297 -2.92 -17.41 1.06
C MET A 297 -1.67 -17.83 1.82
N PHE A 298 -1.83 -18.56 2.92
CA PHE A 298 -0.73 -19.09 3.71
C PHE A 298 0.12 -20.11 2.93
N VAL A 299 -0.52 -21.08 2.29
CA VAL A 299 0.18 -22.10 1.47
C VAL A 299 0.95 -21.44 0.33
N LEU A 300 0.34 -20.49 -0.37
CA LEU A 300 1.02 -19.78 -1.48
C LEU A 300 2.20 -18.94 -0.99
N LEU A 301 2.05 -18.27 0.17
CA LEU A 301 3.13 -17.52 0.79
C LEU A 301 4.31 -18.44 1.14
N VAL A 302 4.02 -19.57 1.81
CA VAL A 302 5.01 -20.59 2.15
C VAL A 302 5.70 -21.14 0.90
N LEU A 303 4.95 -21.40 -0.17
CA LEU A 303 5.48 -21.89 -1.44
C LEU A 303 6.46 -20.88 -2.08
N ILE A 304 6.10 -19.60 -2.09
CA ILE A 304 6.97 -18.54 -2.63
C ILE A 304 8.26 -18.46 -1.83
N PHE A 305 8.19 -18.50 -0.50
CA PHE A 305 9.36 -18.49 0.35
C PHE A 305 10.21 -19.72 0.15
N TRP A 306 9.59 -20.89 0.08
CA TRP A 306 10.31 -22.14 -0.16
C TRP A 306 11.07 -22.10 -1.50
N ILE A 307 10.41 -21.68 -2.59
CA ILE A 307 11.06 -21.53 -3.90
C ILE A 307 12.19 -20.48 -3.83
N THR A 308 11.98 -19.38 -3.11
CA THR A 308 12.98 -18.30 -2.99
C THR A 308 14.18 -18.76 -2.21
N ILE A 309 14.01 -19.38 -1.04
CA ILE A 309 15.10 -19.80 -0.16
C ILE A 309 15.86 -20.96 -0.78
N VAL A 310 15.15 -22.04 -1.15
CA VAL A 310 15.80 -23.24 -1.73
C VAL A 310 16.38 -22.96 -3.10
N GLY A 311 15.66 -22.20 -3.93
CA GLY A 311 16.12 -21.85 -5.28
C GLY A 311 17.29 -20.87 -5.28
N ALA A 312 17.45 -20.05 -4.25
CA ALA A 312 18.56 -19.11 -4.13
C ALA A 312 19.85 -19.75 -3.61
N ASN A 313 19.79 -20.83 -2.84
CA ASN A 313 20.97 -21.43 -2.19
C ASN A 313 22.10 -21.74 -3.17
N TYR A 314 21.79 -22.48 -4.24
CA TYR A 314 22.80 -22.86 -5.21
C TYR A 314 23.42 -21.67 -5.98
N PRO A 315 22.61 -20.73 -6.53
CA PRO A 315 23.17 -19.51 -7.14
C PRO A 315 23.95 -18.63 -6.16
N SER A 316 23.56 -18.57 -4.88
CA SER A 316 24.25 -17.79 -3.85
C SER A 316 25.63 -18.37 -3.56
N GLN A 317 25.74 -19.69 -3.39
CA GLN A 317 27.04 -20.37 -3.19
C GLN A 317 27.95 -20.20 -4.40
N TRP A 318 27.42 -20.43 -5.60
CA TRP A 318 28.19 -20.23 -6.82
C TRP A 318 28.72 -18.80 -6.95
N LEU A 319 27.88 -17.80 -6.61
CA LEU A 319 28.27 -16.40 -6.66
C LEU A 319 29.28 -16.05 -5.56
N ALA A 320 29.14 -16.63 -4.37
CA ALA A 320 30.11 -16.48 -3.27
C ALA A 320 31.48 -17.03 -3.65
N ASP A 321 31.53 -18.23 -4.26
CA ASP A 321 32.78 -18.85 -4.76
C ASP A 321 33.43 -18.01 -5.87
N LEU A 322 32.61 -17.49 -6.79
CA LEU A 322 33.11 -16.62 -7.87
C LEU A 322 33.72 -15.33 -7.32
N LEU A 323 33.04 -14.68 -6.39
CA LEU A 323 33.50 -13.45 -5.75
C LEU A 323 34.70 -13.74 -4.80
N GLY A 324 34.73 -14.91 -4.16
CA GLY A 324 35.87 -15.39 -3.38
C GLY A 324 37.16 -15.52 -4.23
N ARG A 325 37.06 -16.16 -5.39
CA ARG A 325 38.18 -16.21 -6.37
C ARG A 325 38.60 -14.80 -6.81
N GLY A 326 37.63 -13.88 -6.98
CA GLY A 326 37.95 -12.47 -7.25
C GLY A 326 38.72 -11.81 -6.11
N GLN A 327 38.40 -12.12 -4.85
CA GLN A 327 39.17 -11.64 -3.68
C GLN A 327 40.61 -12.17 -3.68
N GLU A 328 40.81 -13.46 -3.99
CA GLU A 328 42.14 -14.07 -4.09
C GLU A 328 42.95 -13.42 -5.20
N ALA A 329 42.35 -13.18 -6.37
CA ALA A 329 43.01 -12.52 -7.50
C ALA A 329 43.40 -11.07 -7.16
N LEU A 330 42.52 -10.31 -6.48
CA LEU A 330 42.85 -8.97 -5.99
C LEU A 330 43.99 -9.01 -4.98
N THR A 331 43.97 -9.95 -4.04
CA THR A 331 45.05 -10.14 -3.06
C THR A 331 46.39 -10.43 -3.74
N ALA A 332 46.40 -11.30 -4.75
CA ALA A 332 47.59 -11.57 -5.55
C ALA A 332 48.08 -10.32 -6.30
N LEU A 333 47.17 -9.53 -6.86
CA LEU A 333 47.51 -8.28 -7.54
C LEU A 333 48.13 -7.25 -6.58
N PHE A 334 47.59 -7.10 -5.38
CA PHE A 334 48.12 -6.20 -4.35
C PHE A 334 49.49 -6.63 -3.87
N ARG A 335 49.77 -7.95 -3.76
CA ARG A 335 51.10 -8.50 -3.46
C ARG A 335 52.09 -8.22 -4.58
N LEU A 336 51.68 -8.42 -5.83
CA LEU A 336 52.53 -8.12 -7.00
C LEU A 336 52.84 -6.62 -7.11
N ALA A 337 51.91 -5.78 -6.78
CA ALA A 337 52.08 -4.33 -6.78
C ALA A 337 52.84 -3.80 -5.55
N HIS A 338 53.31 -4.68 -4.62
CA HIS A 338 53.94 -4.30 -3.35
C HIS A 338 53.17 -3.22 -2.59
N ALA A 339 51.85 -3.28 -2.66
CA ALA A 339 50.96 -2.30 -2.01
C ALA A 339 51.05 -2.42 -0.48
N PRO A 340 50.92 -1.33 0.28
CA PRO A 340 50.93 -1.37 1.73
C PRO A 340 49.82 -2.29 2.29
N GLU A 341 50.13 -3.05 3.35
CA GLU A 341 49.21 -4.02 3.94
C GLU A 341 47.89 -3.37 4.44
N TRP A 342 47.97 -2.15 4.96
CA TRP A 342 46.78 -1.43 5.37
C TRP A 342 45.81 -1.13 4.20
N LEU A 343 46.36 -0.83 3.02
CA LEU A 343 45.55 -0.54 1.83
C LEU A 343 44.88 -1.81 1.31
N HIS A 344 45.61 -2.96 1.28
CA HIS A 344 45.04 -4.27 1.02
C HIS A 344 43.90 -4.58 2.03
N GLY A 345 44.17 -4.37 3.33
CA GLY A 345 43.23 -4.59 4.40
C GLY A 345 41.93 -3.80 4.22
N VAL A 346 42.02 -2.49 3.98
CA VAL A 346 40.82 -1.62 3.80
C VAL A 346 40.05 -1.98 2.53
N LEU A 347 40.74 -2.09 1.37
CA LEU A 347 40.04 -2.22 0.08
C LEU A 347 39.61 -3.65 -0.19
N VAL A 348 40.43 -4.67 0.14
CA VAL A 348 40.12 -6.07 -0.20
C VAL A 348 39.40 -6.76 0.94
N LEU A 349 39.91 -6.68 2.19
CA LEU A 349 39.33 -7.36 3.34
C LEU A 349 38.14 -6.57 3.95
N GLY A 350 38.19 -5.25 3.84
CA GLY A 350 37.10 -4.37 4.28
C GLY A 350 36.02 -4.23 3.20
N VAL A 351 36.28 -3.42 2.15
CA VAL A 351 35.27 -3.04 1.16
C VAL A 351 34.83 -4.23 0.30
N TYR A 352 35.79 -4.86 -0.42
CA TYR A 352 35.42 -5.89 -1.38
C TYR A 352 34.74 -7.08 -0.72
N ARG A 353 35.24 -7.57 0.40
CA ARG A 353 34.70 -8.73 1.11
C ARG A 353 33.27 -8.50 1.60
N VAL A 354 33.00 -7.34 2.22
CA VAL A 354 31.64 -7.00 2.69
C VAL A 354 30.68 -6.81 1.51
N VAL A 355 31.12 -6.16 0.43
CA VAL A 355 30.31 -6.02 -0.78
C VAL A 355 30.05 -7.37 -1.44
N ALA A 356 31.06 -8.22 -1.57
CA ALA A 356 30.93 -9.57 -2.13
C ALA A 356 29.93 -10.41 -1.35
N TRP A 357 30.01 -10.37 -0.01
CA TRP A 357 29.06 -11.02 0.88
C TRP A 357 27.62 -10.53 0.63
N VAL A 358 27.41 -9.23 0.68
CA VAL A 358 26.08 -8.63 0.47
C VAL A 358 25.52 -8.99 -0.91
N VAL A 359 26.35 -8.95 -1.96
CA VAL A 359 25.91 -9.30 -3.32
C VAL A 359 25.56 -10.78 -3.42
N SER A 360 26.39 -11.70 -2.90
CA SER A 360 26.16 -13.14 -2.98
C SER A 360 24.90 -13.60 -2.25
N VAL A 361 24.61 -12.99 -1.10
CA VAL A 361 23.44 -13.36 -0.26
C VAL A 361 22.16 -12.65 -0.72
N MET A 362 22.23 -11.41 -1.22
CA MET A 362 21.03 -10.64 -1.58
C MET A 362 20.56 -10.86 -3.02
N LEU A 363 21.48 -10.95 -3.99
CA LEU A 363 21.09 -10.94 -5.41
C LEU A 363 20.23 -12.14 -5.81
N PRO A 364 20.59 -13.41 -5.51
CA PRO A 364 19.82 -14.57 -5.97
C PRO A 364 18.40 -14.65 -5.38
N PRO A 365 18.18 -14.48 -4.06
CA PRO A 365 16.83 -14.47 -3.50
C PRO A 365 15.96 -13.37 -4.09
N MET A 366 16.50 -12.17 -4.28
CA MET A 366 15.77 -11.05 -4.88
C MET A 366 15.42 -11.30 -6.35
N ALA A 367 16.35 -11.91 -7.11
CA ALA A 367 16.14 -12.27 -8.51
C ALA A 367 15.03 -13.32 -8.70
N ILE A 368 14.74 -14.12 -7.68
CA ILE A 368 13.65 -15.11 -7.68
C ILE A 368 12.34 -14.48 -7.12
N PHE A 369 12.42 -13.83 -5.97
CA PHE A 369 11.26 -13.31 -5.25
C PHE A 369 10.51 -12.22 -6.04
N PHE A 370 11.21 -11.19 -6.56
CA PHE A 370 10.54 -10.09 -7.24
C PHE A 370 9.79 -10.50 -8.51
N PRO A 371 10.33 -11.34 -9.41
CA PRO A 371 9.57 -11.85 -10.53
C PRO A 371 8.34 -12.68 -10.11
N LEU A 372 8.47 -13.57 -9.11
CA LEU A 372 7.34 -14.36 -8.61
C LEU A 372 6.24 -13.45 -8.06
N PHE A 373 6.61 -12.46 -7.26
CA PHE A 373 5.66 -11.51 -6.70
C PHE A 373 4.98 -10.67 -7.80
N THR A 374 5.73 -10.19 -8.79
CA THR A 374 5.18 -9.43 -9.91
C THR A 374 4.25 -10.29 -10.78
N LEU A 375 4.56 -11.59 -10.96
CA LEU A 375 3.65 -12.52 -11.64
C LEU A 375 2.31 -12.67 -10.92
N LEU A 376 2.33 -12.71 -9.58
CA LEU A 376 1.10 -12.74 -8.77
C LEU A 376 0.32 -11.41 -8.86
N GLU A 377 1.03 -10.28 -8.91
CA GLU A 377 0.46 -8.97 -9.10
C GLU A 377 -0.26 -8.89 -10.47
N ASP A 378 0.44 -9.22 -11.55
CA ASP A 378 -0.08 -9.17 -12.91
C ASP A 378 -1.23 -10.18 -13.15
N SER A 379 -1.22 -11.33 -12.46
CA SER A 379 -2.29 -12.31 -12.53
C SER A 379 -3.62 -11.82 -11.93
N GLY A 380 -3.57 -10.74 -11.11
CA GLY A 380 -4.73 -10.22 -10.37
C GLY A 380 -4.99 -10.92 -9.04
N TYR A 381 -4.08 -11.78 -8.55
CA TYR A 381 -4.24 -12.46 -7.26
C TYR A 381 -4.04 -11.52 -6.07
N LEU A 382 -3.05 -10.62 -6.12
CA LEU A 382 -2.74 -9.74 -5.00
C LEU A 382 -3.90 -8.82 -4.57
N PRO A 383 -4.71 -8.23 -5.47
CA PRO A 383 -5.91 -7.50 -5.07
C PRO A 383 -6.89 -8.34 -4.24
N ARG A 384 -7.02 -9.66 -4.50
CA ARG A 384 -7.88 -10.56 -3.71
C ARG A 384 -7.33 -10.77 -2.30
N VAL A 385 -6.00 -10.84 -2.16
CA VAL A 385 -5.34 -10.86 -0.85
C VAL A 385 -5.65 -9.59 -0.06
N ALA A 386 -5.52 -8.41 -0.68
CA ALA A 386 -5.86 -7.14 -0.05
C ALA A 386 -7.32 -7.09 0.40
N PHE A 387 -8.24 -7.54 -0.44
CA PHE A 387 -9.67 -7.60 -0.12
C PHE A 387 -9.96 -8.52 1.09
N ASN A 388 -9.38 -9.72 1.11
CA ASN A 388 -9.58 -10.66 2.22
C ASN A 388 -9.04 -10.11 3.55
N MET A 389 -7.93 -9.38 3.51
CA MET A 389 -7.28 -8.81 4.69
C MET A 389 -7.90 -7.48 5.14
N ASP A 390 -8.70 -6.83 4.32
CA ASP A 390 -9.20 -5.48 4.58
C ASP A 390 -9.99 -5.38 5.89
N LYS A 391 -10.91 -6.32 6.16
CA LYS A 391 -11.67 -6.38 7.41
C LYS A 391 -10.78 -6.48 8.66
N VAL A 392 -9.63 -7.13 8.56
CA VAL A 392 -8.67 -7.28 9.68
C VAL A 392 -7.94 -5.97 9.90
N PHE A 393 -7.47 -5.34 8.81
CA PHE A 393 -6.75 -4.06 8.89
C PHE A 393 -7.66 -2.90 9.31
N GLN A 394 -8.92 -2.86 8.87
CA GLN A 394 -9.89 -1.84 9.27
C GLN A 394 -10.10 -1.80 10.80
N LYS A 395 -10.12 -2.95 11.48
CA LYS A 395 -10.20 -3.01 12.95
C LYS A 395 -9.03 -2.30 13.64
N CYS A 396 -7.89 -2.18 12.95
CA CYS A 396 -6.68 -1.50 13.44
C CYS A 396 -6.52 -0.11 12.82
N CYS A 397 -7.56 0.45 12.19
CA CYS A 397 -7.55 1.73 11.47
C CYS A 397 -6.52 1.80 10.34
N GLY A 398 -6.18 0.67 9.73
CA GLY A 398 -5.38 0.51 8.52
C GLY A 398 -6.23 0.10 7.32
N CYS A 399 -5.62 -0.06 6.14
CA CYS A 399 -6.29 -0.51 4.92
C CYS A 399 -5.76 -1.87 4.43
N GLY A 400 -6.58 -2.64 3.71
CA GLY A 400 -6.20 -3.97 3.20
C GLY A 400 -5.02 -3.95 2.23
N LYS A 401 -4.75 -2.83 1.54
CA LYS A 401 -3.56 -2.65 0.70
C LYS A 401 -2.25 -2.75 1.52
N GLN A 402 -2.29 -2.49 2.83
CA GLN A 402 -1.15 -2.66 3.72
C GLN A 402 -0.68 -4.12 3.76
N ALA A 403 -1.57 -5.10 3.61
CA ALA A 403 -1.19 -6.52 3.52
C ALA A 403 -0.27 -6.79 2.33
N LEU A 404 -0.50 -6.13 1.19
CA LEU A 404 0.35 -6.28 0.00
C LEU A 404 1.76 -5.73 0.25
N THR A 405 1.84 -4.57 0.89
CA THR A 405 3.14 -3.95 1.21
C THR A 405 3.91 -4.77 2.23
N MET A 406 3.22 -5.42 3.18
CA MET A 406 3.81 -6.39 4.11
C MET A 406 4.34 -7.62 3.37
N CYS A 407 3.57 -8.20 2.44
CA CYS A 407 4.03 -9.32 1.61
C CYS A 407 5.30 -8.98 0.82
N MET A 408 5.38 -7.75 0.27
CA MET A 408 6.61 -7.25 -0.37
C MET A 408 7.74 -7.08 0.65
N GLY A 409 7.42 -6.66 1.88
CA GLY A 409 8.35 -6.47 2.99
C GLY A 409 9.09 -7.76 3.39
N PHE A 410 8.43 -8.91 3.32
CA PHE A 410 9.07 -10.22 3.55
C PHE A 410 10.24 -10.48 2.57
N GLY A 411 10.14 -10.04 1.33
CA GLY A 411 11.27 -10.08 0.40
C GLY A 411 12.31 -9.03 0.73
N CYS A 412 11.89 -7.76 0.80
CA CYS A 412 12.75 -6.63 1.12
C CYS A 412 11.92 -5.46 1.67
N ASN A 413 12.26 -4.96 2.86
CA ASN A 413 11.56 -3.84 3.48
C ASN A 413 11.59 -2.57 2.62
N ALA A 414 12.71 -2.27 1.93
CA ALA A 414 12.78 -1.13 1.02
C ALA A 414 11.79 -1.25 -0.16
N ALA A 415 11.58 -2.47 -0.66
CA ALA A 415 10.58 -2.73 -1.69
C ALA A 415 9.15 -2.59 -1.15
N GLY A 416 8.88 -3.10 0.06
CA GLY A 416 7.60 -2.91 0.76
C GLY A 416 7.27 -1.43 0.97
N ILE A 417 8.24 -0.61 1.41
CA ILE A 417 8.10 0.83 1.58
C ILE A 417 7.77 1.51 0.24
N THR A 418 8.47 1.17 -0.84
CA THR A 418 8.16 1.70 -2.18
C THR A 418 6.78 1.23 -2.65
N GLY A 419 6.40 0.00 -2.33
CA GLY A 419 5.08 -0.57 -2.62
C GLY A 419 3.93 0.18 -1.95
N CYS A 420 4.17 0.90 -0.85
CA CYS A 420 3.15 1.72 -0.17
C CYS A 420 2.55 2.82 -1.06
N ARG A 421 3.13 3.09 -2.23
CA ARG A 421 2.56 4.01 -3.24
C ARG A 421 1.19 3.57 -3.75
N ILE A 422 0.85 2.28 -3.63
CA ILE A 422 -0.47 1.76 -4.01
C ILE A 422 -1.59 2.19 -3.05
N ILE A 423 -1.21 2.74 -1.88
CA ILE A 423 -2.16 3.22 -0.87
C ILE A 423 -2.48 4.67 -1.18
N ASP A 424 -3.74 4.97 -1.45
CA ASP A 424 -4.19 6.29 -1.91
C ASP A 424 -4.15 7.33 -0.78
N SER A 425 -4.65 6.97 0.40
CA SER A 425 -4.64 7.85 1.58
C SER A 425 -3.22 8.15 2.06
N PRO A 426 -2.79 9.44 2.08
CA PRO A 426 -1.45 9.82 2.57
C PRO A 426 -1.20 9.40 4.02
N ARG A 427 -2.24 9.42 4.87
CA ARG A 427 -2.17 8.99 6.26
C ARG A 427 -1.90 7.50 6.37
N GLU A 428 -2.70 6.67 5.71
CA GLU A 428 -2.56 5.21 5.73
C GLU A 428 -1.25 4.76 5.09
N ARG A 429 -0.82 5.46 4.03
CA ARG A 429 0.49 5.26 3.41
C ARG A 429 1.62 5.48 4.40
N LEU A 430 1.57 6.55 5.21
CA LEU A 430 2.57 6.80 6.26
C LEU A 430 2.54 5.73 7.35
N VAL A 431 1.36 5.30 7.80
CA VAL A 431 1.23 4.21 8.77
C VAL A 431 1.85 2.94 8.22
N ALA A 432 1.54 2.56 6.97
CA ALA A 432 2.10 1.39 6.32
C ALA A 432 3.64 1.46 6.18
N ILE A 433 4.19 2.62 5.82
CA ILE A 433 5.64 2.85 5.74
C ILE A 433 6.31 2.65 7.11
N LEU A 434 5.74 3.21 8.17
CA LEU A 434 6.32 3.16 9.52
C LEU A 434 6.26 1.77 10.14
N THR A 435 5.25 0.98 9.79
CA THR A 435 5.03 -0.36 10.35
C THR A 435 5.62 -1.50 9.50
N ASN A 436 6.07 -1.22 8.27
CA ASN A 436 6.57 -2.25 7.36
C ASN A 436 7.80 -3.02 7.91
N ASN A 437 8.59 -2.40 8.80
CA ASN A 437 9.81 -3.00 9.33
C ASN A 437 9.57 -4.12 10.38
N PHE A 438 8.36 -4.27 10.92
CA PHE A 438 8.02 -5.37 11.81
C PHE A 438 7.91 -6.71 11.10
N VAL A 439 7.83 -6.70 9.78
CA VAL A 439 7.86 -7.91 8.95
C VAL A 439 9.32 -8.27 8.67
N PRO A 440 9.76 -9.52 9.01
CA PRO A 440 11.13 -9.93 8.74
C PRO A 440 11.40 -10.01 7.24
N CYS A 441 12.41 -9.31 6.78
CA CYS A 441 12.87 -9.41 5.39
C CYS A 441 13.78 -10.64 5.18
N ASN A 442 14.05 -10.96 3.91
CA ASN A 442 14.89 -12.11 3.55
C ASN A 442 16.25 -12.12 4.27
N GLY A 443 16.88 -10.95 4.48
CA GLY A 443 18.16 -10.85 5.18
C GLY A 443 18.12 -11.16 6.68
N ARG A 444 16.95 -11.22 7.31
CA ARG A 444 16.78 -11.62 8.72
C ARG A 444 16.54 -13.13 8.88
N PHE A 445 16.02 -13.81 7.86
CA PHE A 445 15.69 -15.22 7.93
C PHE A 445 16.87 -16.14 8.26
N PRO A 446 18.08 -15.99 7.66
CA PRO A 446 19.19 -16.85 8.00
C PRO A 446 19.51 -16.88 9.49
N THR A 447 19.59 -15.72 10.12
CA THR A 447 19.81 -15.59 11.58
C THR A 447 18.68 -16.24 12.40
N LEU A 448 17.41 -15.98 12.04
CA LEU A 448 16.25 -16.53 12.74
C LEU A 448 16.19 -18.06 12.61
N ILE A 449 16.45 -18.60 11.42
CA ILE A 449 16.45 -20.04 11.16
C ILE A 449 17.59 -20.72 11.92
N ALA A 450 18.81 -20.18 11.85
CA ALA A 450 19.97 -20.74 12.52
C ALA A 450 19.78 -20.82 14.05
N LEU A 451 19.35 -19.72 14.69
CA LEU A 451 19.10 -19.68 16.12
C LEU A 451 17.95 -20.57 16.55
N MET A 452 16.86 -20.60 15.76
CA MET A 452 15.72 -21.49 16.02
C MET A 452 16.13 -22.96 15.98
N THR A 453 16.92 -23.34 14.99
CA THR A 453 17.38 -24.73 14.82
C THR A 453 18.34 -25.13 15.93
N MET A 454 19.32 -24.29 16.28
CA MET A 454 20.35 -24.61 17.27
C MET A 454 19.80 -24.67 18.70
N PHE A 455 18.98 -23.73 19.12
CA PHE A 455 18.59 -23.59 20.52
C PHE A 455 17.21 -24.16 20.85
N PHE A 456 16.28 -24.21 19.91
CA PHE A 456 14.91 -24.65 20.19
C PHE A 456 14.58 -26.01 19.56
N ALA A 457 14.92 -26.22 18.30
CA ALA A 457 14.64 -27.50 17.67
C ALA A 457 15.58 -28.61 18.13
N GLY A 458 16.83 -28.29 18.49
CA GLY A 458 17.80 -29.27 18.99
C GLY A 458 17.42 -29.94 20.30
N SER A 459 16.46 -29.40 21.08
CA SER A 459 15.91 -29.99 22.30
C SER A 459 14.76 -31.00 22.07
N VAL A 460 14.24 -31.09 20.83
CA VAL A 460 13.12 -31.95 20.45
C VAL A 460 13.64 -33.25 19.82
N ALA A 461 12.86 -34.34 19.90
CA ALA A 461 13.21 -35.63 19.31
C ALA A 461 13.56 -35.46 17.81
N SER A 462 14.61 -36.14 17.35
CA SER A 462 15.25 -35.95 16.03
C SER A 462 14.28 -35.98 14.83
N GLY A 463 13.21 -36.75 14.91
CA GLY A 463 12.17 -36.80 13.85
C GLY A 463 11.23 -35.60 13.80
N LEU A 464 11.12 -34.81 14.87
CA LEU A 464 10.22 -33.67 14.99
C LEU A 464 10.97 -32.32 14.90
N GLN A 465 12.29 -32.31 14.85
CA GLN A 465 13.11 -31.07 14.79
C GLN A 465 12.75 -30.14 13.63
N PRO A 466 12.56 -30.61 12.37
CA PRO A 466 12.19 -29.73 11.29
C PRO A 466 10.81 -29.08 11.52
N LEU A 467 9.86 -29.83 12.08
CA LEU A 467 8.52 -29.32 12.37
C LEU A 467 8.55 -28.27 13.50
N ALA A 468 9.35 -28.49 14.53
CA ALA A 468 9.53 -27.55 15.63
C ALA A 468 10.18 -26.23 15.15
N SER A 469 11.19 -26.32 14.27
CA SER A 469 11.82 -25.14 13.67
C SER A 469 10.83 -24.32 12.84
N VAL A 470 10.05 -24.96 12.00
CA VAL A 470 9.02 -24.31 11.19
C VAL A 470 7.93 -23.70 12.08
N ALA A 471 7.44 -24.42 13.08
CA ALA A 471 6.42 -23.91 14.00
C ALA A 471 6.92 -22.68 14.79
N GLY A 472 8.15 -22.71 15.29
CA GLY A 472 8.75 -21.57 15.98
C GLY A 472 8.95 -20.35 15.05
N LEU A 473 9.37 -20.57 13.81
CA LEU A 473 9.51 -19.49 12.82
C LEU A 473 8.15 -18.87 12.47
N VAL A 474 7.12 -19.70 12.28
CA VAL A 474 5.75 -19.21 12.03
C VAL A 474 5.22 -18.39 13.19
N LEU A 475 5.52 -18.80 14.42
CA LEU A 475 5.14 -18.05 15.63
C LEU A 475 5.85 -16.70 15.69
N LEU A 476 7.15 -16.62 15.38
CA LEU A 476 7.89 -15.38 15.30
C LEU A 476 7.35 -14.44 14.21
N ILE A 477 7.05 -14.97 13.03
CA ILE A 477 6.43 -14.20 11.95
C ILE A 477 5.06 -13.68 12.41
N GLY A 478 4.25 -14.53 13.04
CA GLY A 478 2.95 -14.16 13.61
C GLY A 478 3.07 -13.04 14.64
N LEU A 479 4.11 -13.06 15.47
CA LEU A 479 4.40 -11.99 16.41
C LEU A 479 4.73 -10.67 15.68
N GLY A 480 5.54 -10.70 14.63
CA GLY A 480 5.86 -9.52 13.80
C GLY A 480 4.61 -8.92 13.15
N VAL A 481 3.74 -9.77 12.59
CA VAL A 481 2.44 -9.34 12.05
C VAL A 481 1.54 -8.75 13.14
N GLY A 482 1.46 -9.40 14.31
CA GLY A 482 0.71 -8.88 15.47
C GLY A 482 1.22 -7.52 15.93
N MET A 483 2.55 -7.32 15.98
CA MET A 483 3.16 -6.03 16.30
C MET A 483 2.84 -4.97 15.23
N THR A 484 2.78 -5.36 13.96
CA THR A 484 2.33 -4.43 12.89
C THR A 484 0.91 -3.93 13.18
N PHE A 485 -0.03 -4.79 13.55
CA PHE A 485 -1.38 -4.38 13.90
C PHE A 485 -1.42 -3.51 15.15
N ALA A 486 -0.70 -3.89 16.20
CA ALA A 486 -0.66 -3.12 17.46
C ALA A 486 -0.10 -1.71 17.25
N VAL A 487 1.01 -1.59 16.51
CA VAL A 487 1.64 -0.29 16.21
C VAL A 487 0.80 0.52 15.21
N THR A 488 0.14 -0.12 14.24
CA THR A 488 -0.82 0.55 13.33
C THR A 488 -1.95 1.19 14.14
N ALA A 489 -2.56 0.45 15.07
CA ALA A 489 -3.60 0.97 15.95
C ALA A 489 -3.07 2.11 16.84
N LEU A 490 -1.90 1.93 17.46
CA LEU A 490 -1.27 2.96 18.31
C LEU A 490 -1.01 4.26 17.55
N LEU A 491 -0.43 4.18 16.34
CA LEU A 491 -0.15 5.35 15.50
C LEU A 491 -1.43 6.05 15.05
N SER A 492 -2.47 5.29 14.73
CA SER A 492 -3.77 5.81 14.29
C SER A 492 -4.55 6.51 15.42
N HIS A 493 -4.31 6.14 16.66
CA HIS A 493 -4.93 6.81 17.82
C HIS A 493 -4.07 7.96 18.38
N THR A 494 -2.78 8.03 18.06
CA THR A 494 -1.86 9.01 18.65
C THR A 494 -1.38 10.07 17.65
N ILE A 495 -0.44 9.72 16.78
CA ILE A 495 0.29 10.67 15.90
C ILE A 495 -0.47 10.91 14.59
N LEU A 496 -1.09 9.88 14.03
CA LEU A 496 -1.75 9.89 12.72
C LEU A 496 -3.25 9.64 12.89
N LYS A 497 -3.90 10.47 13.71
CA LYS A 497 -5.34 10.37 13.99
C LYS A 497 -6.18 10.47 12.73
N GLY A 498 -7.28 9.70 12.67
CA GLY A 498 -8.25 9.71 11.59
C GLY A 498 -8.96 8.36 11.44
N THR A 499 -10.11 8.39 10.78
CA THR A 499 -10.87 7.19 10.40
C THR A 499 -10.20 6.51 9.21
N PRO A 500 -10.31 5.17 9.07
CA PRO A 500 -9.87 4.48 7.87
C PRO A 500 -10.67 4.96 6.66
N SER A 501 -10.00 5.08 5.51
CA SER A 501 -10.69 5.40 4.26
C SER A 501 -11.63 4.26 3.89
N SER A 502 -12.87 4.59 3.52
CA SER A 502 -13.79 3.62 2.91
C SER A 502 -13.31 3.30 1.51
N PHE A 503 -12.61 2.18 1.36
CA PHE A 503 -12.00 1.82 0.10
C PHE A 503 -12.85 0.78 -0.64
N THR A 504 -13.38 1.14 -1.80
CA THR A 504 -13.93 0.19 -2.76
C THR A 504 -12.80 -0.42 -3.56
N LEU A 505 -12.36 -1.63 -3.19
CA LEU A 505 -11.32 -2.33 -3.92
C LEU A 505 -11.86 -2.84 -5.25
N GLU A 506 -11.41 -2.26 -6.35
CA GLU A 506 -11.64 -2.86 -7.67
C GLU A 506 -10.85 -4.16 -7.80
N LEU A 507 -11.54 -5.25 -8.02
CA LEU A 507 -10.90 -6.52 -8.36
C LEU A 507 -10.64 -6.54 -9.87
N PRO A 508 -9.39 -6.36 -10.32
CA PRO A 508 -9.07 -6.42 -11.74
C PRO A 508 -9.36 -7.84 -12.27
N PRO A 509 -9.78 -7.97 -13.55
CA PRO A 509 -9.98 -9.28 -14.16
C PRO A 509 -8.67 -10.07 -14.19
N TYR A 510 -8.78 -11.40 -14.11
CA TYR A 510 -7.60 -12.26 -14.24
C TYR A 510 -6.98 -12.09 -15.62
N ARG A 511 -5.68 -11.84 -15.64
CA ARG A 511 -4.90 -11.68 -16.86
C ARG A 511 -3.84 -12.76 -16.94
N LYS A 512 -3.56 -13.25 -18.14
CA LYS A 512 -2.40 -14.12 -18.34
C LYS A 512 -1.13 -13.26 -18.29
N PRO A 513 -0.24 -13.45 -17.31
CA PRO A 513 0.97 -12.63 -17.19
C PRO A 513 1.91 -12.88 -18.38
N GLN A 514 2.58 -11.83 -18.84
CA GLN A 514 3.61 -11.93 -19.88
C GLN A 514 4.96 -12.31 -19.24
N ILE A 515 5.14 -13.60 -18.94
CA ILE A 515 6.24 -14.14 -18.11
C ILE A 515 7.61 -13.54 -18.49
N GLY A 516 8.00 -13.57 -19.75
CA GLY A 516 9.32 -13.08 -20.18
C GLY A 516 9.52 -11.59 -19.91
N LYS A 517 8.53 -10.74 -20.24
CA LYS A 517 8.61 -9.30 -19.98
C LYS A 517 8.62 -8.98 -18.48
N VAL A 518 7.83 -9.72 -17.70
CA VAL A 518 7.75 -9.55 -16.25
C VAL A 518 9.09 -9.87 -15.59
N ILE A 519 9.73 -10.99 -15.97
CA ILE A 519 11.03 -11.40 -15.42
C ILE A 519 12.09 -10.33 -15.72
N VAL A 520 12.24 -9.93 -16.99
CA VAL A 520 13.26 -8.96 -17.39
C VAL A 520 13.04 -7.61 -16.70
N ARG A 521 11.81 -7.09 -16.73
CA ARG A 521 11.48 -5.81 -16.11
C ARG A 521 11.65 -5.83 -14.59
N SER A 522 11.20 -6.89 -13.93
CA SER A 522 11.34 -7.03 -12.48
C SER A 522 12.81 -7.13 -12.05
N PHE A 523 13.64 -7.83 -12.82
CA PHE A 523 15.08 -7.94 -12.57
C PHE A 523 15.78 -6.58 -12.75
N MET A 524 15.53 -5.88 -13.87
CA MET A 524 16.21 -4.61 -14.17
C MET A 524 15.73 -3.47 -13.28
N ASP A 525 14.41 -3.30 -13.10
CA ASP A 525 13.86 -2.13 -12.44
C ASP A 525 13.82 -2.27 -10.90
N ARG A 526 13.66 -3.50 -10.40
CA ARG A 526 13.52 -3.76 -8.95
C ARG A 526 14.80 -4.36 -8.36
N THR A 527 15.28 -5.50 -8.88
CA THR A 527 16.41 -6.21 -8.28
C THR A 527 17.71 -5.41 -8.36
N LEU A 528 18.10 -4.94 -9.54
CA LEU A 528 19.36 -4.18 -9.70
C LEU A 528 19.31 -2.82 -8.99
N ALA A 529 18.15 -2.15 -8.97
CA ALA A 529 18.03 -0.87 -8.29
C ALA A 529 18.19 -0.99 -6.75
N VAL A 530 17.68 -2.07 -6.16
CA VAL A 530 17.84 -2.33 -4.72
C VAL A 530 19.27 -2.77 -4.42
N LEU A 531 19.84 -3.68 -5.24
CA LEU A 531 21.22 -4.15 -5.10
C LEU A 531 22.22 -2.99 -5.17
N TRP A 532 22.07 -2.08 -6.14
CA TRP A 532 22.96 -0.93 -6.26
C TRP A 532 22.96 -0.06 -4.98
N ARG A 533 21.78 0.17 -4.40
CA ARG A 533 21.68 0.91 -3.14
C ARG A 533 22.35 0.17 -1.99
N ALA A 534 22.21 -1.14 -1.92
CA ALA A 534 22.86 -1.96 -0.89
C ALA A 534 24.39 -1.89 -1.02
N VAL A 535 24.94 -2.01 -2.22
CA VAL A 535 26.39 -1.91 -2.49
C VAL A 535 26.94 -0.53 -2.10
N MET A 536 26.22 0.56 -2.45
CA MET A 536 26.64 1.93 -2.11
C MET A 536 26.75 2.18 -0.60
N VAL A 537 25.99 1.45 0.20
CA VAL A 537 26.05 1.55 1.67
C VAL A 537 26.99 0.52 2.28
N ALA A 538 27.06 -0.68 1.71
CA ALA A 538 27.95 -1.75 2.20
C ALA A 538 29.42 -1.42 2.03
N ALA A 539 29.81 -0.72 0.96
CA ALA A 539 31.21 -0.37 0.71
C ALA A 539 31.83 0.51 1.82
N PRO A 540 31.25 1.68 2.21
CA PRO A 540 31.78 2.46 3.32
C PRO A 540 31.65 1.73 4.66
N ALA A 541 30.62 0.91 4.85
CA ALA A 541 30.47 0.11 6.06
C ALA A 541 31.61 -0.91 6.21
N GLY A 542 32.04 -1.53 5.13
CA GLY A 542 33.19 -2.44 5.14
C GLY A 542 34.46 -1.75 5.62
N ILE A 543 34.67 -0.48 5.27
CA ILE A 543 35.77 0.32 5.82
C ILE A 543 35.66 0.46 7.34
N VAL A 544 34.48 0.85 7.81
CA VAL A 544 34.24 1.05 9.25
C VAL A 544 34.43 -0.25 10.04
N ILE A 545 33.89 -1.37 9.55
CA ILE A 545 34.04 -2.69 10.18
C ILE A 545 35.51 -3.07 10.25
N TRP A 546 36.25 -2.95 9.14
CA TRP A 546 37.68 -3.24 9.12
C TRP A 546 38.46 -2.35 10.07
N MET A 547 38.21 -1.04 10.07
CA MET A 547 38.86 -0.11 11.00
C MET A 547 38.61 -0.48 12.45
N MET A 548 37.38 -0.81 12.84
CA MET A 548 37.05 -1.19 14.21
C MET A 548 37.72 -2.51 14.63
N ALA A 549 37.89 -3.45 13.71
CA ALA A 549 38.55 -4.72 13.99
C ALA A 549 40.09 -4.59 14.11
N ASN A 550 40.70 -3.75 13.25
CA ASN A 550 42.15 -3.71 13.09
C ASN A 550 42.85 -2.55 13.81
N ILE A 551 42.16 -1.46 14.15
CA ILE A 551 42.72 -0.36 14.95
C ILE A 551 42.75 -0.80 16.39
N ARG A 552 43.94 -0.87 17.00
CA ARG A 552 44.16 -1.21 18.41
C ARG A 552 44.43 0.04 19.26
N ILE A 553 43.77 0.10 20.40
CA ILE A 553 44.02 1.11 21.43
C ILE A 553 44.50 0.33 22.69
N GLY A 554 45.79 0.39 22.98
CA GLY A 554 46.42 -0.50 23.98
C GLY A 554 46.45 -1.94 23.46
N ASP A 555 46.04 -2.91 24.27
CA ASP A 555 46.09 -4.33 23.96
C ASP A 555 44.84 -4.86 23.20
N ALA A 556 43.80 -4.04 23.06
CA ALA A 556 42.53 -4.46 22.51
C ALA A 556 42.16 -3.64 21.26
N SER A 557 41.38 -4.26 20.35
CA SER A 557 40.85 -3.57 19.16
C SER A 557 39.73 -2.59 19.57
N LEU A 558 39.47 -1.60 18.71
CA LEU A 558 38.39 -0.65 18.91
C LEU A 558 37.02 -1.36 19.01
N LEU A 559 36.88 -2.49 18.31
CA LEU A 559 35.70 -3.35 18.36
C LEU A 559 35.48 -3.89 19.76
N VAL A 560 36.53 -4.41 20.43
CA VAL A 560 36.46 -4.93 21.81
C VAL A 560 36.10 -3.84 22.82
N HIS A 561 36.67 -2.65 22.70
CA HIS A 561 36.29 -1.52 23.53
C HIS A 561 34.84 -1.13 23.36
N GLY A 562 34.35 -1.10 22.13
CA GLY A 562 32.95 -0.82 21.80
C GLY A 562 32.00 -1.87 22.37
N THR A 563 32.33 -3.16 22.26
CA THR A 563 31.53 -4.24 22.85
C THR A 563 31.45 -4.16 24.35
N GLN A 564 32.58 -3.88 25.02
CA GLN A 564 32.61 -3.69 26.49
C GLN A 564 31.74 -2.48 26.91
N TRP A 565 31.76 -1.40 26.18
CA TRP A 565 30.92 -0.22 26.45
C TRP A 565 29.42 -0.50 26.32
N LEU A 566 29.03 -1.35 25.36
CA LEU A 566 27.64 -1.74 25.13
C LEU A 566 27.15 -2.86 26.04
N ASP A 567 28.05 -3.60 26.70
CA ASP A 567 27.72 -4.79 27.49
C ASP A 567 26.69 -4.54 28.61
N PRO A 568 26.76 -3.45 29.39
CA PRO A 568 25.73 -3.17 30.39
C PRO A 568 24.33 -3.02 29.83
N ALA A 569 24.20 -2.37 28.66
CA ALA A 569 22.94 -2.21 27.98
C ALA A 569 22.45 -3.54 27.36
N GLY A 570 23.37 -4.33 26.78
CA GLY A 570 23.11 -5.66 26.26
C GLY A 570 22.54 -6.58 27.33
N ARG A 571 23.19 -6.66 28.48
CA ARG A 571 22.76 -7.51 29.61
C ARG A 571 21.35 -7.15 30.08
N LEU A 572 20.96 -5.88 30.12
CA LEU A 572 19.58 -5.49 30.48
C LEU A 572 18.55 -6.12 29.53
N MET A 573 18.90 -6.25 28.28
CA MET A 573 18.06 -6.80 27.22
C MET A 573 18.15 -8.34 27.08
N GLY A 574 18.96 -9.01 27.92
CA GLY A 574 19.25 -10.44 27.76
C GLY A 574 20.16 -10.77 26.58
N LEU A 575 20.89 -9.77 26.10
CA LEU A 575 21.92 -9.83 25.07
C LEU A 575 23.27 -9.56 25.70
N ASP A 576 24.33 -9.48 24.89
CA ASP A 576 25.64 -8.99 25.30
C ASP A 576 26.12 -7.83 24.40
N GLY A 577 27.27 -7.27 24.75
CA GLY A 577 27.84 -6.16 23.98
C GLY A 577 28.28 -6.54 22.59
N VAL A 578 28.65 -7.80 22.34
CA VAL A 578 29.04 -8.30 21.00
C VAL A 578 27.83 -8.35 20.09
N ILE A 579 26.71 -8.88 20.59
CA ILE A 579 25.46 -8.95 19.84
C ILE A 579 24.98 -7.54 19.47
N LEU A 580 24.94 -6.61 20.42
CA LEU A 580 24.51 -5.23 20.15
C LEU A 580 25.43 -4.51 19.17
N MET A 581 26.75 -4.69 19.30
CA MET A 581 27.72 -4.12 18.35
C MET A 581 27.52 -4.69 16.96
N ALA A 582 27.29 -6.00 16.83
CA ALA A 582 26.99 -6.62 15.53
C ALA A 582 25.75 -6.06 14.87
N PHE A 583 24.68 -5.78 15.63
CA PHE A 583 23.48 -5.11 15.09
C PHE A 583 23.77 -3.67 14.66
N ILE A 584 24.59 -2.91 15.41
CA ILE A 584 24.98 -1.54 15.04
C ILE A 584 25.80 -1.55 13.75
N LEU A 585 26.80 -2.41 13.66
CA LEU A 585 27.63 -2.55 12.46
C LEU A 585 26.87 -3.17 11.29
N GLY A 586 25.79 -3.90 11.59
CA GLY A 586 24.85 -4.50 10.63
C GLY A 586 23.80 -3.54 10.05
N ILE A 587 23.76 -2.26 10.45
CA ILE A 587 22.84 -1.24 9.89
C ILE A 587 22.88 -1.17 8.35
N PRO A 588 24.01 -1.32 7.67
CA PRO A 588 24.06 -1.35 6.20
C PRO A 588 23.22 -2.47 5.60
N ALA A 589 23.34 -3.67 6.13
CA ALA A 589 22.68 -4.88 5.63
C ALA A 589 22.48 -5.88 6.78
N ASN A 590 21.24 -6.30 7.00
CA ASN A 590 20.90 -7.20 8.12
C ASN A 590 21.57 -8.59 7.98
N GLU A 591 21.96 -8.98 6.81
CA GLU A 591 22.60 -10.25 6.49
C GLU A 591 23.98 -10.41 7.13
N ILE A 592 24.68 -9.29 7.40
CA ILE A 592 26.02 -9.32 7.98
C ILE A 592 26.02 -9.43 9.52
N VAL A 593 24.87 -9.29 10.17
CA VAL A 593 24.77 -9.30 11.65
C VAL A 593 25.33 -10.60 12.22
N PHE A 594 24.92 -11.75 11.69
CA PHE A 594 25.32 -13.04 12.22
C PHE A 594 26.82 -13.34 12.02
N PRO A 595 27.42 -13.14 10.84
CA PRO A 595 28.87 -13.16 10.67
C PRO A 595 29.65 -12.19 11.57
N LEU A 596 29.08 -11.01 11.87
CA LEU A 596 29.71 -10.06 12.79
C LEU A 596 29.70 -10.54 14.25
N ILE A 597 28.65 -11.26 14.67
CA ILE A 597 28.60 -11.91 15.98
C ILE A 597 29.73 -12.94 16.09
N ILE A 598 29.88 -13.81 15.07
CA ILE A 598 30.94 -14.82 15.03
C ILE A 598 32.34 -14.16 15.07
N MET A 599 32.54 -13.13 14.25
CA MET A 599 33.79 -12.36 14.22
C MET A 599 34.13 -11.75 15.60
N GLY A 600 33.12 -11.21 16.29
CA GLY A 600 33.28 -10.62 17.60
C GLY A 600 33.71 -11.62 18.69
N TYR A 601 33.14 -12.83 18.68
CA TYR A 601 33.50 -13.87 19.65
C TYR A 601 34.84 -14.54 19.36
N LEU A 602 35.18 -14.74 18.09
CA LEU A 602 36.48 -15.29 17.71
C LEU A 602 37.61 -14.27 17.85
N ALA A 603 37.32 -12.99 18.15
CA ALA A 603 38.26 -11.87 18.11
C ALA A 603 39.08 -11.86 16.81
N SER A 604 38.48 -12.30 15.70
CA SER A 604 39.15 -12.40 14.40
C SER A 604 39.15 -11.04 13.69
N ASP A 605 40.24 -10.75 12.98
CA ASP A 605 40.38 -9.47 12.25
C ASP A 605 39.50 -9.41 10.98
N ASN A 606 38.78 -10.52 10.66
CA ASN A 606 37.99 -10.64 9.44
C ASN A 606 36.68 -11.40 9.68
N MET A 607 35.65 -11.06 8.92
CA MET A 607 34.40 -11.82 8.88
C MET A 607 34.67 -13.27 8.44
N MET A 608 34.13 -14.24 9.19
CA MET A 608 34.19 -15.67 8.90
C MET A 608 32.77 -16.23 8.80
N ASP A 609 32.63 -17.26 7.98
CA ASP A 609 31.44 -18.09 7.93
C ASP A 609 31.78 -19.46 8.49
N MET A 610 30.86 -20.05 9.26
CA MET A 610 31.01 -21.40 9.81
C MET A 610 29.82 -22.23 9.28
N ASP A 611 30.12 -23.19 8.40
CA ASP A 611 29.11 -24.06 7.82
C ASP A 611 28.62 -25.15 8.76
N ASP A 612 29.42 -25.51 9.79
CA ASP A 612 29.07 -26.54 10.77
C ASP A 612 28.26 -25.96 11.93
N MET A 613 26.96 -26.29 11.93
CA MET A 613 25.99 -25.85 12.95
C MET A 613 26.36 -26.31 14.37
N ASN A 614 27.07 -27.42 14.53
CA ASN A 614 27.45 -27.93 15.86
C ASN A 614 28.62 -27.12 16.41
N GLN A 615 29.62 -26.82 15.58
CA GLN A 615 30.75 -25.98 15.97
C GLN A 615 30.25 -24.56 16.32
N LEU A 616 29.31 -24.05 15.55
CA LEU A 616 28.71 -22.75 15.79
C LEU A 616 27.94 -22.71 17.12
N LYS A 617 27.15 -23.76 17.40
CA LYS A 617 26.45 -23.88 18.69
C LYS A 617 27.41 -23.94 19.87
N SER A 618 28.53 -24.69 19.78
CA SER A 618 29.54 -24.78 20.83
C SER A 618 30.19 -23.41 21.07
N LEU A 619 30.57 -22.69 20.01
CA LEU A 619 31.12 -21.33 20.10
C LEU A 619 30.18 -20.38 20.83
N LEU A 620 28.90 -20.37 20.47
CA LEU A 620 27.91 -19.51 21.12
C LEU A 620 27.71 -19.88 22.58
N THR A 621 27.60 -21.18 22.89
CA THR A 621 27.39 -21.68 24.26
C THR A 621 28.59 -21.41 25.15
N GLU A 622 29.83 -21.57 24.66
CA GLU A 622 31.08 -21.24 25.37
C GLU A 622 31.17 -19.74 25.71
N ASN A 623 30.57 -18.87 24.88
CA ASN A 623 30.46 -17.44 25.11
C ASN A 623 29.21 -17.05 25.93
N GLY A 624 28.57 -17.99 26.64
CA GLY A 624 27.48 -17.74 27.57
C GLY A 624 26.11 -17.61 27.01
N TRP A 625 25.88 -18.05 25.73
CA TRP A 625 24.55 -18.06 25.17
C TRP A 625 23.62 -19.09 25.82
N THR A 626 22.49 -18.62 26.25
CA THR A 626 21.38 -19.45 26.75
C THR A 626 20.23 -19.41 25.73
N TRP A 627 19.20 -20.24 25.95
CA TRP A 627 17.97 -20.17 25.17
C TRP A 627 17.29 -18.81 25.29
N VAL A 628 17.46 -18.09 26.44
CA VAL A 628 16.95 -16.74 26.66
C VAL A 628 17.68 -15.75 25.77
N THR A 629 19.01 -15.83 25.69
CA THR A 629 19.85 -14.98 24.83
C THR A 629 19.48 -15.20 23.35
N ALA A 630 19.31 -16.46 22.94
CA ALA A 630 18.87 -16.78 21.59
C ALA A 630 17.46 -16.21 21.27
N LEU A 631 16.51 -16.33 22.22
CA LEU A 631 15.18 -15.77 22.06
C LEU A 631 15.21 -14.24 21.98
N CYS A 632 15.93 -13.56 22.87
CA CYS A 632 16.10 -12.11 22.85
C CYS A 632 16.77 -11.64 21.54
N THR A 633 17.78 -12.36 21.05
CA THR A 633 18.43 -12.06 19.77
C THR A 633 17.48 -12.19 18.59
N MET A 634 16.62 -13.24 18.58
CA MET A 634 15.61 -13.40 17.54
C MET A 634 14.53 -12.31 17.61
N LEU A 635 14.04 -11.96 18.81
CA LEU A 635 13.07 -10.88 19.00
C LEU A 635 13.65 -9.53 18.59
N PHE A 636 14.89 -9.26 18.96
CA PHE A 636 15.57 -8.03 18.57
C PHE A 636 15.83 -8.01 17.05
N SER A 637 16.24 -9.12 16.45
CA SER A 637 16.38 -9.26 14.99
C SER A 637 15.07 -9.00 14.27
N LEU A 638 13.94 -9.39 14.84
CA LEU A 638 12.61 -9.14 14.29
C LEU A 638 12.22 -7.65 14.34
N MET A 639 12.54 -6.95 15.46
CA MET A 639 12.01 -5.63 15.78
C MET A 639 13.08 -4.52 15.90
N HIS A 640 14.34 -4.78 15.53
CA HIS A 640 15.35 -3.73 15.53
C HIS A 640 15.17 -2.74 14.37
N TRP A 641 16.00 -1.72 14.33
CA TRP A 641 16.00 -0.71 13.28
C TRP A 641 16.07 -1.30 11.86
N PRO A 642 15.42 -0.65 10.88
CA PRO A 642 15.55 -1.05 9.47
C PRO A 642 16.98 -0.81 8.95
N CYS A 643 17.37 -1.57 7.93
CA CYS A 643 18.63 -1.33 7.25
C CYS A 643 18.66 0.08 6.62
N SER A 644 19.86 0.61 6.41
CA SER A 644 20.06 1.94 5.87
C SER A 644 19.36 2.17 4.53
N THR A 645 19.32 1.16 3.65
CA THR A 645 18.56 1.21 2.39
C THR A 645 17.07 1.46 2.63
N ALA A 646 16.47 0.83 3.63
CA ALA A 646 15.08 1.04 3.99
C ALA A 646 14.86 2.45 4.55
N VAL A 647 15.73 2.93 5.45
CA VAL A 647 15.66 4.30 6.02
C VAL A 647 15.75 5.36 4.93
N LEU A 648 16.70 5.22 3.99
CA LEU A 648 16.84 6.14 2.86
C LEU A 648 15.63 6.10 1.93
N THR A 649 15.00 4.92 1.79
CA THR A 649 13.77 4.78 1.01
C THR A 649 12.60 5.50 1.69
N VAL A 650 12.44 5.38 3.03
CA VAL A 650 11.43 6.14 3.79
C VAL A 650 11.60 7.65 3.56
N ARG A 651 12.84 8.16 3.66
CA ARG A 651 13.12 9.58 3.37
C ARG A 651 12.69 9.97 1.96
N LYS A 652 13.03 9.13 0.97
CA LYS A 652 12.69 9.40 -0.44
C LYS A 652 11.18 9.43 -0.67
N GLU A 653 10.43 8.46 -0.09
CA GLU A 653 8.97 8.35 -0.27
C GLU A 653 8.18 9.42 0.51
N THR A 654 8.71 9.86 1.65
CA THR A 654 8.01 10.83 2.52
C THR A 654 8.51 12.27 2.37
N GLY A 655 9.67 12.48 1.73
CA GLY A 655 10.31 13.78 1.55
C GLY A 655 10.88 14.41 2.83
N LYS A 656 10.69 13.80 4.02
CA LYS A 656 11.05 14.40 5.33
C LYS A 656 11.87 13.45 6.19
N TRP A 657 12.95 13.94 6.80
CA TRP A 657 13.77 13.18 7.74
C TRP A 657 13.01 12.74 9.00
N LYS A 658 12.03 13.53 9.44
CA LYS A 658 11.20 13.20 10.61
C LYS A 658 10.63 11.78 10.54
N TRP A 659 10.09 11.40 9.38
CA TRP A 659 9.49 10.09 9.18
C TRP A 659 10.51 8.97 9.10
N ALA A 660 11.70 9.25 8.55
CA ALA A 660 12.80 8.30 8.51
C ALA A 660 13.33 8.00 9.93
N ILE A 661 13.47 9.04 10.76
CA ILE A 661 13.86 8.89 12.18
C ILE A 661 12.79 8.11 12.95
N LEU A 662 11.51 8.39 12.71
CA LEU A 662 10.42 7.69 13.37
C LEU A 662 10.33 6.22 12.96
N ALA A 663 10.55 5.92 11.68
CA ALA A 663 10.63 4.54 11.15
C ALA A 663 11.84 3.76 11.72
N PHE A 664 12.89 4.44 12.13
CA PHE A 664 14.03 3.85 12.84
C PHE A 664 13.71 3.65 14.33
N ALA A 665 13.14 4.66 14.99
CA ALA A 665 12.93 4.67 16.44
C ALA A 665 11.82 3.71 16.89
N ILE A 666 10.68 3.66 16.18
CA ILE A 666 9.52 2.85 16.61
C ILE A 666 9.87 1.37 16.75
N PRO A 667 10.40 0.68 15.71
CA PRO A 667 10.76 -0.73 15.84
C PRO A 667 11.84 -0.96 16.91
N THR A 668 12.84 -0.07 16.98
CA THR A 668 13.91 -0.16 17.94
C THR A 668 13.40 -0.13 19.39
N VAL A 669 12.53 0.84 19.72
CA VAL A 669 11.93 0.93 21.06
C VAL A 669 11.09 -0.31 21.36
N CYS A 670 10.29 -0.77 20.41
CA CYS A 670 9.50 -2.00 20.58
C CYS A 670 10.41 -3.21 20.83
N GLY A 671 11.50 -3.36 20.06
CA GLY A 671 12.46 -4.46 20.22
C GLY A 671 13.17 -4.42 21.58
N VAL A 672 13.66 -3.25 22.00
CA VAL A 672 14.29 -3.05 23.32
C VAL A 672 13.32 -3.39 24.46
N VAL A 673 12.10 -2.87 24.41
CA VAL A 673 11.07 -3.13 25.43
C VAL A 673 10.75 -4.63 25.51
N MET A 674 10.54 -5.28 24.38
CA MET A 674 10.23 -6.71 24.33
C MET A 674 11.39 -7.55 24.89
N CYS A 675 12.62 -7.24 24.55
CA CYS A 675 13.80 -7.93 25.08
C CYS A 675 13.94 -7.75 26.58
N ILE A 676 13.76 -6.53 27.11
CA ILE A 676 13.81 -6.26 28.56
C ILE A 676 12.70 -7.04 29.29
N LEU A 677 11.49 -7.09 28.74
CA LEU A 677 10.38 -7.85 29.34
C LEU A 677 10.67 -9.34 29.39
N VAL A 678 11.18 -9.93 28.30
CA VAL A 678 11.50 -11.35 28.22
C VAL A 678 12.67 -11.70 29.11
N ALA A 679 13.75 -10.92 29.08
CA ALA A 679 14.91 -11.11 29.92
C ALA A 679 14.59 -10.91 31.43
N GLY A 680 13.75 -9.91 31.76
CA GLY A 680 13.24 -9.69 33.10
C GLY A 680 12.40 -10.84 33.63
N ALA A 681 11.48 -11.33 32.80
CA ALA A 681 10.67 -12.49 33.16
C ALA A 681 11.53 -13.76 33.38
N ALA A 682 12.51 -14.00 32.50
CA ALA A 682 13.42 -15.14 32.61
C ALA A 682 14.26 -15.07 33.94
N ARG A 683 14.74 -13.88 34.30
CA ARG A 683 15.46 -13.68 35.57
C ARG A 683 14.57 -13.91 36.76
N LEU A 684 13.33 -13.45 36.76
CA LEU A 684 12.37 -13.69 37.87
C LEU A 684 12.04 -15.18 38.03
N MET A 685 12.09 -15.94 36.94
CA MET A 685 11.87 -17.40 36.94
C MET A 685 13.15 -18.21 37.25
N GLY A 686 14.32 -17.57 37.43
CA GLY A 686 15.59 -18.22 37.69
C GLY A 686 16.26 -18.90 36.49
N PHE A 687 15.91 -18.52 35.25
CA PHE A 687 16.47 -19.07 34.02
C PHE A 687 17.61 -18.25 33.40
N ALA A 688 17.99 -17.11 34.02
CA ALA A 688 19.04 -16.22 33.50
C ALA A 688 19.97 -15.72 34.62
#